data_7994f284aa672d0e3c37c4f4280ca111
#
_entry.id   7994f284aa672d0e3c37c4f4280ca111
#
_cell.length_a   1.000
_cell.length_b   1.000
_cell.length_c   1.000
_cell.angle_alpha   90.00
_cell.angle_beta   90.00
_cell.angle_gamma   90.00
#
_symmetry.space_group_name_H-M   'P 1'
#
loop_
_entity.id
_entity.type
_entity.pdbx_description
1 polymer ?
#
loop_
_entity_poly.entity_id
_entity_poly.type
_entity_poly.pdbx_seq_one_letter_code
_entity_poly.pdbx_strand_id
1 'polypeptide(L)'
;MLLRLTAQNILQRPLRYLLTSFAIVFSVAAVSAVFIFTGGLRVTFDELATNIESGYDISVQPNIQFGDGFLVPTVPLETAGLLEGVEGVGELSPRVVGFGVIAVDGDGELTIATGGPNLGVAWGDDAGSASRYFVQSGRRPAEPDEFALDIDSFAEGNYEVGEEYLLQLPNASTDGQTFELTGTFTFGAPDRNALVGARIVALDTESAVELVNGGDGFSDITLLVEDGEVIEDVIARIEPLLDDSLAVLSQEEVIERTQGDFGQILSIFQTVLLVFAFIIAFVSAFLIFNVFSITLGQRIRELGLLRAVGALGSQVTQLMIGEALLLGIFSTIIGFPGGLGLAWLLRTALIALGFPDNTGLPITALAIAGAIFVGVVITLLAAIFPSIQARRVPPIAALRDGALIDTTTKPRVIPGLFCLLGAAGFTVLAFVLDGWPPKLLAPLVAFVLLLTGLTLIVRSLAGWGVLLYGIAMLAVVLVGDFALGETFSLFGAGVIITLVGAINLTPLVAVPLTSVLGRSPTAFLIGLIGLVLGVGGIASLVGAVFIAATGTPDAVIDATGTDVSRVALIIPLLIGALLLGVIAYVIVRTAVGARGLSGQLARANAARNPQRTATTAAALMIGLTLVTAVTVIGDSIKTSVSAALSSSITADWLIQAGQGGGPQAIPFSTEVAARLEALDEVESVLQFRVAFPAAWATSESGELSAADFQEFLPIVLQLINDDANLTPEELFELRQQLGTDIDINDAAAVDFATLEEHIDPDFIEIDRSLVGPNAVYFEQGAAEDAGLEVGDTFSALFIDLQSEDLVVAGIYDNGFVLGNRVIDLELWNEHFPADSDQFLTAITASGVPQEDARAAMEAALEDDFPVVEVSTRAEFAEASERQINQTLATVNVLLGLSGVVAALGILVALALSVFERTREIGLFRAVGATRQQTRWIIRWEGVIVAAFGGLTGVLLGVPIGVLATSKLPEFLVNQTSVPIPTLVAYLLFASVVGLFAAVFPAWTAGRMNVLEAISTD
;
A
#
# COMPACT_ATOMS: atom_id res chain seq x y z
N MET A 1 17.35 -46.63 6.17
CA MET A 1 18.00 -46.57 7.53
C MET A 1 18.03 -45.14 8.02
N LEU A 2 18.54 -44.19 7.28
CA LEU A 2 18.64 -42.77 7.71
C LEU A 2 17.28 -42.18 8.09
N LEU A 3 16.23 -42.30 7.27
CA LEU A 3 14.87 -41.81 7.58
C LEU A 3 14.28 -42.42 8.86
N ARG A 4 14.53 -43.70 9.16
CA ARG A 4 14.10 -44.30 10.43
C ARG A 4 14.85 -43.71 11.64
N LEU A 5 16.16 -43.47 11.51
CA LEU A 5 16.95 -42.82 12.55
C LEU A 5 16.46 -41.37 12.77
N THR A 6 16.16 -40.66 11.69
CA THR A 6 15.64 -39.29 11.76
C THR A 6 14.29 -39.24 12.49
N ALA A 7 13.36 -40.14 12.13
CA ALA A 7 12.04 -40.23 12.78
C ALA A 7 12.16 -40.62 14.27
N GLN A 8 13.04 -41.55 14.62
CA GLN A 8 13.29 -41.95 16.02
C GLN A 8 13.89 -40.78 16.83
N ASN A 9 14.79 -40.02 16.26
CA ASN A 9 15.37 -38.84 16.93
C ASN A 9 14.31 -37.79 17.25
N ILE A 10 13.36 -37.56 16.29
CA ILE A 10 12.25 -36.61 16.49
C ILE A 10 11.35 -37.08 17.63
N LEU A 11 11.00 -38.36 17.66
CA LEU A 11 10.10 -38.95 18.68
C LEU A 11 10.73 -39.01 20.08
N GLN A 12 12.05 -39.14 20.19
CA GLN A 12 12.75 -39.16 21.50
C GLN A 12 12.84 -37.79 22.20
N ARG A 13 12.74 -36.66 21.45
CA ARG A 13 12.83 -35.30 21.99
C ARG A 13 11.71 -34.38 21.48
N PRO A 14 10.41 -34.74 21.74
CA PRO A 14 9.28 -34.12 21.08
C PRO A 14 9.18 -32.62 21.35
N LEU A 15 9.44 -32.15 22.57
CA LEU A 15 9.28 -30.74 22.94
C LEU A 15 10.19 -29.78 22.13
N ARG A 16 11.42 -30.23 21.83
CA ARG A 16 12.37 -29.48 21.03
C ARG A 16 11.93 -29.32 19.58
N TYR A 17 11.55 -30.45 18.95
CA TYR A 17 11.08 -30.44 17.58
C TYR A 17 9.74 -29.73 17.42
N LEU A 18 8.90 -29.77 18.46
CA LEU A 18 7.64 -29.04 18.51
C LEU A 18 7.86 -27.52 18.50
N LEU A 19 8.84 -27.00 19.28
CA LEU A 19 9.21 -25.59 19.26
C LEU A 19 9.78 -25.15 17.91
N THR A 20 10.63 -25.99 17.28
CA THR A 20 11.17 -25.72 15.95
C THR A 20 10.06 -25.73 14.88
N SER A 21 9.18 -26.76 14.90
CA SER A 21 8.05 -26.88 13.99
C SER A 21 7.07 -25.73 14.14
N PHE A 22 6.84 -25.26 15.37
CA PHE A 22 5.92 -24.15 15.63
C PHE A 22 6.32 -22.87 14.89
N ALA A 23 7.62 -22.53 14.87
CA ALA A 23 8.11 -21.40 14.09
C ALA A 23 7.86 -21.56 12.58
N ILE A 24 8.10 -22.78 12.04
CA ILE A 24 7.87 -23.06 10.61
C ILE A 24 6.38 -23.07 10.29
N VAL A 25 5.56 -23.69 11.14
CA VAL A 25 4.09 -23.76 11.02
C VAL A 25 3.50 -22.35 10.91
N PHE A 26 3.92 -21.46 11.82
CA PHE A 26 3.41 -20.09 11.80
C PHE A 26 3.88 -19.31 10.57
N SER A 27 5.12 -19.52 10.13
CA SER A 27 5.66 -18.91 8.92
C SER A 27 4.89 -19.36 7.66
N VAL A 28 4.60 -20.67 7.56
CA VAL A 28 3.77 -21.21 6.49
C VAL A 28 2.37 -20.63 6.56
N ALA A 29 1.78 -20.59 7.76
CA ALA A 29 0.44 -20.02 7.96
C ALA A 29 0.37 -18.56 7.51
N ALA A 30 1.33 -17.74 7.92
CA ALA A 30 1.34 -16.32 7.58
C ALA A 30 1.48 -16.06 6.07
N VAL A 31 2.42 -16.76 5.40
CA VAL A 31 2.60 -16.61 3.94
C VAL A 31 1.42 -17.20 3.17
N SER A 32 0.89 -18.34 3.60
CA SER A 32 -0.30 -18.91 2.97
C SER A 32 -1.52 -18.02 3.12
N ALA A 33 -1.67 -17.34 4.29
CA ALA A 33 -2.77 -16.41 4.51
C ALA A 33 -2.75 -15.26 3.50
N VAL A 34 -1.58 -14.69 3.24
CA VAL A 34 -1.43 -13.62 2.24
C VAL A 34 -1.82 -14.12 0.84
N PHE A 35 -1.30 -15.27 0.41
CA PHE A 35 -1.63 -15.80 -0.93
C PHE A 35 -3.08 -16.26 -1.08
N ILE A 36 -3.70 -16.81 -0.03
CA ILE A 36 -5.13 -17.16 -0.04
C ILE A 36 -5.97 -15.88 -0.14
N PHE A 37 -5.63 -14.88 0.63
CA PHE A 37 -6.35 -13.61 0.63
C PHE A 37 -6.20 -12.88 -0.71
N THR A 38 -4.97 -12.75 -1.25
CA THR A 38 -4.72 -12.16 -2.58
C THR A 38 -5.44 -12.92 -3.69
N GLY A 39 -5.44 -14.27 -3.61
CA GLY A 39 -6.17 -15.11 -4.55
C GLY A 39 -7.69 -14.93 -4.45
N GLY A 40 -8.20 -14.66 -3.23
CA GLY A 40 -9.60 -14.31 -3.00
C GLY A 40 -9.99 -13.03 -3.69
N LEU A 41 -9.22 -11.97 -3.51
CA LEU A 41 -9.45 -10.70 -4.19
C LEU A 41 -9.50 -10.89 -5.71
N ARG A 42 -8.52 -11.57 -6.29
CA ARG A 42 -8.49 -11.81 -7.73
C ARG A 42 -9.73 -12.57 -8.24
N VAL A 43 -10.10 -13.67 -7.60
CA VAL A 43 -11.28 -14.43 -7.99
C VAL A 43 -12.56 -13.59 -7.87
N THR A 44 -12.65 -12.75 -6.83
CA THR A 44 -13.79 -11.85 -6.66
C THR A 44 -13.87 -10.82 -7.79
N PHE A 45 -12.76 -10.22 -8.20
CA PHE A 45 -12.75 -9.27 -9.33
C PHE A 45 -12.98 -9.97 -10.69
N ASP A 46 -12.42 -11.16 -10.90
CA ASP A 46 -12.67 -11.96 -12.11
C ASP A 46 -14.16 -12.37 -12.22
N GLU A 47 -14.77 -12.81 -11.10
CA GLU A 47 -16.21 -13.11 -11.02
C GLU A 47 -17.07 -11.86 -11.21
N LEU A 48 -16.63 -10.71 -10.67
CA LEU A 48 -17.29 -9.43 -10.81
C LEU A 48 -17.38 -9.04 -12.29
N ALA A 49 -16.23 -8.97 -12.99
CA ALA A 49 -16.17 -8.64 -14.40
C ALA A 49 -17.07 -9.58 -15.24
N THR A 50 -16.98 -10.89 -14.98
CA THR A 50 -17.82 -11.87 -15.70
C THR A 50 -19.31 -11.68 -15.43
N ASN A 51 -19.71 -11.35 -14.20
CA ASN A 51 -21.11 -11.15 -13.85
C ASN A 51 -21.68 -9.83 -14.39
N ILE A 52 -20.87 -8.76 -14.39
CA ILE A 52 -21.24 -7.48 -14.96
C ILE A 52 -21.43 -7.61 -16.47
N GLU A 53 -20.56 -8.34 -17.16
CA GLU A 53 -20.56 -8.52 -18.60
C GLU A 53 -21.26 -9.81 -19.06
N SER A 54 -22.24 -10.28 -18.30
CA SER A 54 -23.03 -11.48 -18.66
C SER A 54 -24.34 -11.12 -19.39
N GLY A 55 -24.86 -12.02 -20.19
CA GLY A 55 -26.23 -11.95 -20.73
C GLY A 55 -26.36 -11.36 -22.13
N TYR A 56 -25.27 -11.16 -22.88
CA TYR A 56 -25.27 -10.71 -24.29
C TYR A 56 -24.12 -11.40 -25.04
N ASP A 57 -24.09 -11.28 -26.37
CA ASP A 57 -23.05 -11.84 -27.24
C ASP A 57 -22.08 -10.78 -27.78
N ILE A 58 -22.60 -9.59 -28.11
CA ILE A 58 -21.86 -8.49 -28.71
C ILE A 58 -22.21 -7.18 -27.97
N SER A 59 -21.22 -6.31 -27.78
CA SER A 59 -21.39 -4.95 -27.28
C SER A 59 -20.88 -3.94 -28.29
N VAL A 60 -21.67 -2.91 -28.58
CA VAL A 60 -21.28 -1.71 -29.33
C VAL A 60 -21.07 -0.62 -28.30
N GLN A 61 -19.85 -0.17 -28.18
CA GLN A 61 -19.44 0.82 -27.18
C GLN A 61 -18.47 1.84 -27.79
N PRO A 62 -18.24 2.99 -27.16
CA PRO A 62 -17.22 3.92 -27.63
C PRO A 62 -15.86 3.22 -27.75
N ASN A 63 -15.17 3.49 -28.85
CA ASN A 63 -13.84 2.90 -29.13
C ASN A 63 -12.80 3.42 -28.14
N ILE A 64 -13.05 4.58 -27.56
CA ILE A 64 -12.17 5.23 -26.59
C ILE A 64 -12.83 5.17 -25.23
N GLN A 65 -12.20 4.50 -24.26
CA GLN A 65 -12.55 4.56 -22.87
C GLN A 65 -11.51 5.42 -22.16
N PHE A 66 -11.89 6.65 -21.83
CA PHE A 66 -11.03 7.58 -21.13
C PHE A 66 -11.19 7.39 -19.61
N GLY A 67 -10.08 7.11 -18.91
CA GLY A 67 -9.97 7.09 -17.45
C GLY A 67 -10.88 6.07 -16.73
N ASP A 68 -11.02 6.25 -15.43
CA ASP A 68 -11.75 5.32 -14.53
C ASP A 68 -13.30 5.38 -14.67
N GLY A 69 -13.83 5.74 -15.83
CA GLY A 69 -15.26 5.64 -16.13
C GLY A 69 -16.15 6.83 -15.71
N PHE A 70 -15.56 7.96 -15.32
CA PHE A 70 -16.33 9.15 -14.95
C PHE A 70 -16.79 10.00 -16.16
N LEU A 71 -16.08 9.93 -17.29
CA LEU A 71 -16.42 10.59 -18.54
C LEU A 71 -16.23 9.59 -19.68
N VAL A 72 -17.28 8.85 -20.01
CA VAL A 72 -17.27 7.92 -21.14
C VAL A 72 -18.06 8.58 -22.28
N PRO A 73 -17.51 8.68 -23.51
CA PRO A 73 -18.28 9.06 -24.67
C PRO A 73 -19.54 8.19 -24.77
N THR A 74 -20.62 8.71 -25.29
CA THR A 74 -21.86 7.97 -25.43
C THR A 74 -22.01 7.40 -26.82
N VAL A 75 -22.75 6.30 -26.95
CA VAL A 75 -23.21 5.76 -28.24
C VAL A 75 -24.42 6.57 -28.67
N PRO A 76 -24.41 7.23 -29.86
CA PRO A 76 -25.52 8.05 -30.33
C PRO A 76 -26.85 7.29 -30.35
N LEU A 77 -27.96 7.94 -29.98
CA LEU A 77 -29.29 7.32 -29.93
C LEU A 77 -29.73 6.68 -31.26
N GLU A 78 -29.31 7.24 -32.40
CA GLU A 78 -29.61 6.74 -33.73
C GLU A 78 -28.98 5.40 -34.05
N THR A 79 -27.88 5.04 -33.35
CA THR A 79 -27.14 3.78 -33.54
C THR A 79 -28.03 2.57 -33.29
N ALA A 80 -28.88 2.61 -32.26
CA ALA A 80 -29.82 1.53 -31.97
C ALA A 80 -30.71 1.18 -33.19
N GLY A 81 -31.26 2.21 -33.87
CA GLY A 81 -32.07 2.01 -35.07
C GLY A 81 -31.28 1.46 -36.28
N LEU A 82 -29.97 1.69 -36.36
CA LEU A 82 -29.11 1.11 -37.40
C LEU A 82 -28.89 -0.39 -37.17
N LEU A 83 -28.74 -0.79 -35.90
CA LEU A 83 -28.45 -2.16 -35.52
C LEU A 83 -29.67 -3.10 -35.61
N GLU A 84 -30.87 -2.63 -35.34
CA GLU A 84 -32.13 -3.42 -35.46
C GLU A 84 -32.34 -4.02 -36.85
N GLY A 85 -31.78 -3.43 -37.92
CA GLY A 85 -31.92 -3.90 -39.29
C GLY A 85 -30.87 -4.89 -39.79
N VAL A 86 -29.88 -5.25 -38.94
CA VAL A 86 -28.75 -6.09 -39.37
C VAL A 86 -29.14 -7.57 -39.28
N GLU A 87 -28.86 -8.33 -40.33
CA GLU A 87 -29.12 -9.79 -40.39
C GLU A 87 -28.24 -10.54 -39.36
N GLY A 88 -28.89 -11.31 -38.49
CA GLY A 88 -28.25 -12.07 -37.41
C GLY A 88 -28.27 -11.38 -36.05
N VAL A 89 -28.76 -10.13 -35.97
CA VAL A 89 -29.03 -9.46 -34.70
C VAL A 89 -30.43 -9.90 -34.20
N GLY A 90 -30.48 -10.52 -33.05
CA GLY A 90 -31.72 -10.98 -32.43
C GLY A 90 -32.33 -9.93 -31.51
N GLU A 91 -31.92 -9.88 -30.27
CA GLU A 91 -32.42 -8.94 -29.27
C GLU A 91 -31.39 -7.81 -29.05
N LEU A 92 -31.82 -6.57 -28.95
CA LEU A 92 -31.03 -5.39 -28.77
C LEU A 92 -31.40 -4.74 -27.43
N SER A 93 -30.41 -4.39 -26.62
CA SER A 93 -30.60 -3.76 -25.33
C SER A 93 -29.63 -2.57 -25.14
N PRO A 94 -30.13 -1.34 -25.36
CA PRO A 94 -29.38 -0.13 -25.03
C PRO A 94 -29.17 -0.02 -23.53
N ARG A 95 -27.99 0.34 -23.12
CA ARG A 95 -27.62 0.47 -21.70
C ARG A 95 -27.23 1.91 -21.39
N VAL A 96 -27.64 2.34 -20.20
CA VAL A 96 -27.16 3.56 -19.57
C VAL A 96 -26.61 3.18 -18.21
N VAL A 97 -25.41 3.60 -17.93
CA VAL A 97 -24.76 3.44 -16.63
C VAL A 97 -24.02 4.74 -16.33
N GLY A 98 -24.35 5.37 -15.22
CA GLY A 98 -23.67 6.58 -14.77
C GLY A 98 -23.43 6.56 -13.27
N PHE A 99 -22.52 7.39 -12.82
CA PHE A 99 -22.11 7.50 -11.42
C PHE A 99 -22.86 8.61 -10.71
N GLY A 100 -22.98 8.54 -9.38
CA GLY A 100 -23.49 9.62 -8.55
C GLY A 100 -25.01 9.66 -8.37
N VAL A 101 -25.77 8.65 -8.81
CA VAL A 101 -27.22 8.58 -8.52
C VAL A 101 -27.42 7.95 -7.14
N ILE A 102 -28.09 8.69 -6.25
CA ILE A 102 -28.28 8.29 -4.84
C ILE A 102 -29.73 8.48 -4.45
N ALA A 103 -30.33 7.50 -3.79
CA ALA A 103 -31.66 7.60 -3.22
C ALA A 103 -31.60 8.13 -1.78
N VAL A 104 -32.53 9.04 -1.47
CA VAL A 104 -32.78 9.56 -0.12
C VAL A 104 -33.90 8.75 0.50
N ASP A 105 -33.70 8.21 1.69
CA ASP A 105 -34.70 7.35 2.36
C ASP A 105 -35.81 8.13 3.06
N GLY A 106 -36.78 7.42 3.64
CA GLY A 106 -37.93 8.01 4.33
C GLY A 106 -37.61 8.79 5.60
N ASP A 107 -36.39 8.68 6.12
CA ASP A 107 -35.90 9.47 7.27
C ASP A 107 -35.09 10.70 6.80
N GLY A 108 -34.92 10.88 5.47
CA GLY A 108 -34.12 11.94 4.86
C GLY A 108 -32.62 11.62 4.88
N GLU A 109 -32.22 10.36 5.10
CA GLU A 109 -30.83 9.94 5.08
C GLU A 109 -30.45 9.39 3.69
N LEU A 110 -29.22 9.65 3.30
CA LEU A 110 -28.66 9.23 2.01
C LEU A 110 -28.19 7.78 2.09
N THR A 111 -28.61 6.95 1.13
CA THR A 111 -28.13 5.58 1.01
C THR A 111 -26.86 5.54 0.16
N ILE A 112 -25.74 5.90 0.77
CA ILE A 112 -24.43 5.99 0.10
C ILE A 112 -23.72 4.64 0.11
N ALA A 113 -23.05 4.31 -1.00
CA ALA A 113 -22.25 3.11 -1.12
C ALA A 113 -21.06 3.09 -0.12
N THR A 114 -20.93 1.98 0.60
CA THR A 114 -19.80 1.75 1.52
C THR A 114 -18.78 0.81 0.87
N GLY A 115 -17.88 1.36 0.05
CA GLY A 115 -16.80 0.59 -0.60
C GLY A 115 -17.08 0.15 -2.03
N GLY A 116 -18.10 0.70 -2.68
CA GLY A 116 -18.44 0.56 -4.10
C GLY A 116 -18.99 1.88 -4.66
N PRO A 117 -19.32 1.95 -5.95
CA PRO A 117 -19.90 3.14 -6.55
C PRO A 117 -21.41 3.28 -6.25
N ASN A 118 -21.91 4.52 -6.34
CA ASN A 118 -23.34 4.81 -6.50
C ASN A 118 -23.63 4.91 -7.98
N LEU A 119 -24.55 4.08 -8.48
CA LEU A 119 -24.83 3.93 -9.91
C LEU A 119 -26.30 4.24 -10.22
N GLY A 120 -26.52 5.00 -11.29
CA GLY A 120 -27.79 5.08 -12.00
C GLY A 120 -27.75 4.21 -13.25
N VAL A 121 -28.78 3.39 -13.48
CA VAL A 121 -28.82 2.47 -14.61
C VAL A 121 -30.15 2.50 -15.33
N ALA A 122 -30.13 2.23 -16.63
CA ALA A 122 -31.35 1.98 -17.39
C ALA A 122 -31.87 0.56 -17.19
N TRP A 123 -33.16 0.41 -16.97
CA TRP A 123 -33.85 -0.87 -16.97
C TRP A 123 -35.06 -0.84 -17.94
N GLY A 124 -34.77 -1.02 -19.23
CA GLY A 124 -35.75 -0.92 -20.33
C GLY A 124 -36.71 -2.09 -20.45
N ASP A 125 -37.66 -1.90 -21.37
CA ASP A 125 -38.69 -2.89 -21.70
C ASP A 125 -38.13 -4.12 -22.41
N ASP A 126 -37.06 -3.97 -23.16
CA ASP A 126 -36.48 -4.95 -24.06
C ASP A 126 -35.44 -5.86 -23.34
N ALA A 127 -35.34 -5.77 -22.03
CA ALA A 127 -34.47 -6.60 -21.20
C ALA A 127 -35.05 -8.02 -21.03
N GLY A 128 -35.24 -8.75 -22.12
CA GLY A 128 -35.72 -10.13 -22.12
C GLY A 128 -34.77 -11.09 -21.47
N SER A 129 -34.19 -12.01 -22.24
CA SER A 129 -33.22 -12.99 -21.78
C SER A 129 -31.85 -12.37 -21.43
N ALA A 130 -31.56 -11.17 -21.94
CA ALA A 130 -30.34 -10.39 -21.67
C ALA A 130 -30.38 -9.57 -20.37
N SER A 131 -31.47 -9.64 -19.59
CA SER A 131 -31.62 -8.85 -18.37
C SER A 131 -30.66 -9.31 -17.27
N ARG A 132 -29.93 -8.36 -16.72
CA ARG A 132 -29.06 -8.53 -15.53
C ARG A 132 -29.78 -8.21 -14.23
N TYR A 133 -31.01 -7.72 -14.33
CA TYR A 133 -31.81 -7.28 -13.19
C TYR A 133 -32.82 -8.36 -12.84
N PHE A 134 -32.77 -8.84 -11.61
CA PHE A 134 -33.67 -9.87 -11.11
C PHE A 134 -34.63 -9.27 -10.07
N VAL A 135 -35.90 -9.08 -10.43
CA VAL A 135 -36.91 -8.52 -9.53
C VAL A 135 -37.00 -9.36 -8.24
N GLN A 136 -36.88 -8.71 -7.10
CA GLN A 136 -37.06 -9.32 -5.76
C GLN A 136 -38.45 -9.00 -5.19
N SER A 137 -38.92 -7.77 -5.34
CA SER A 137 -40.26 -7.35 -4.95
C SER A 137 -40.78 -6.24 -5.89
N GLY A 138 -42.07 -6.08 -6.00
CA GLY A 138 -42.67 -5.06 -6.86
C GLY A 138 -42.51 -5.31 -8.35
N ARG A 139 -42.24 -4.30 -9.12
CA ARG A 139 -42.04 -4.31 -10.58
C ARG A 139 -40.87 -3.40 -10.98
N ARG A 140 -40.42 -3.52 -12.23
CA ARG A 140 -39.45 -2.57 -12.82
C ARG A 140 -40.09 -1.20 -13.05
N PRO A 141 -39.34 -0.11 -13.14
CA PRO A 141 -39.81 1.20 -13.54
C PRO A 141 -40.29 1.16 -15.02
N ALA A 142 -41.33 1.88 -15.35
CA ALA A 142 -41.92 1.92 -16.68
C ALA A 142 -42.41 3.33 -17.10
N GLU A 143 -42.48 4.25 -16.15
CA GLU A 143 -42.85 5.65 -16.34
C GLU A 143 -41.71 6.56 -15.86
N PRO A 144 -41.58 7.79 -16.40
CA PRO A 144 -40.43 8.67 -16.12
C PRO A 144 -40.28 9.11 -14.67
N ASP A 145 -41.30 8.99 -13.86
CA ASP A 145 -41.29 9.32 -12.42
C ASP A 145 -41.17 8.09 -11.53
N GLU A 146 -40.69 6.96 -12.07
CA GLU A 146 -40.52 5.70 -11.37
C GLU A 146 -39.09 5.27 -11.28
N PHE A 147 -38.73 4.61 -10.16
CA PHE A 147 -37.46 3.97 -10.01
C PHE A 147 -37.54 2.62 -9.28
N ALA A 148 -36.49 1.82 -9.40
CA ALA A 148 -36.33 0.61 -8.61
C ALA A 148 -34.96 0.66 -7.89
N LEU A 149 -34.88 0.04 -6.72
CA LEU A 149 -33.69 0.10 -5.86
C LEU A 149 -33.10 -1.29 -5.71
N ASP A 150 -31.79 -1.38 -5.66
CA ASP A 150 -31.14 -2.64 -5.34
C ASP A 150 -31.46 -3.12 -3.91
N ILE A 151 -31.40 -4.44 -3.70
CA ILE A 151 -31.84 -5.06 -2.44
C ILE A 151 -31.00 -4.63 -1.23
N ASP A 152 -29.73 -4.29 -1.42
CA ASP A 152 -28.84 -3.90 -0.35
C ASP A 152 -29.12 -2.47 0.09
N SER A 153 -29.35 -1.55 -0.88
CA SER A 153 -29.82 -0.19 -0.63
C SER A 153 -31.17 -0.18 0.10
N PHE A 154 -32.10 -1.00 -0.39
CA PHE A 154 -33.41 -1.13 0.23
C PHE A 154 -33.35 -1.67 1.67
N ALA A 155 -32.42 -2.56 1.97
CA ALA A 155 -32.26 -3.15 3.30
C ALA A 155 -31.58 -2.20 4.29
N GLU A 156 -30.81 -1.25 3.81
CA GLU A 156 -30.05 -0.30 4.64
C GLU A 156 -30.88 0.93 5.01
N GLY A 157 -31.66 1.47 4.08
CA GLY A 157 -32.50 2.64 4.30
C GLY A 157 -33.92 2.29 4.71
N ASN A 158 -34.70 3.32 5.06
CA ASN A 158 -36.12 3.18 5.44
C ASN A 158 -37.01 3.40 4.23
N TYR A 159 -37.10 2.38 3.33
CA TYR A 159 -37.89 2.43 2.11
C TYR A 159 -39.14 1.54 2.16
N GLU A 160 -40.24 1.97 1.53
CA GLU A 160 -41.44 1.17 1.27
C GLU A 160 -41.79 1.23 -0.23
N VAL A 161 -42.06 0.09 -0.87
CA VAL A 161 -42.46 0.04 -2.28
C VAL A 161 -43.83 0.66 -2.46
N GLY A 162 -43.94 1.62 -3.40
CA GLY A 162 -45.15 2.39 -3.67
C GLY A 162 -45.18 3.77 -3.02
N GLU A 163 -44.16 4.16 -2.31
CA GLU A 163 -43.96 5.51 -1.76
C GLU A 163 -42.99 6.32 -2.64
N GLU A 164 -43.05 7.65 -2.53
CA GLU A 164 -42.24 8.58 -3.32
C GLU A 164 -40.99 8.99 -2.52
N TYR A 165 -39.82 9.01 -3.20
CA TYR A 165 -38.51 9.37 -2.63
C TYR A 165 -37.78 10.33 -3.56
N LEU A 166 -36.89 11.13 -2.99
CA LEU A 166 -35.99 12.00 -3.71
C LEU A 166 -34.81 11.18 -4.28
N LEU A 167 -34.41 11.44 -5.51
CA LEU A 167 -33.19 10.93 -6.10
C LEU A 167 -32.22 12.09 -6.31
N GLN A 168 -31.03 11.95 -5.80
CA GLN A 168 -29.90 12.82 -6.17
C GLN A 168 -29.32 12.35 -7.50
N LEU A 169 -29.21 13.25 -8.45
CA LEU A 169 -28.74 13.01 -9.81
C LEU A 169 -27.43 13.77 -10.04
N PRO A 170 -26.45 13.22 -10.79
CA PRO A 170 -25.16 13.88 -11.01
C PRO A 170 -25.28 15.14 -11.88
N ASN A 171 -26.13 15.14 -12.88
CA ASN A 171 -26.21 16.15 -13.94
C ASN A 171 -27.48 16.99 -13.94
N ALA A 172 -28.34 16.83 -12.96
CA ALA A 172 -29.61 17.57 -12.92
C ALA A 172 -29.96 17.99 -11.49
N SER A 173 -30.58 19.18 -11.39
CA SER A 173 -31.32 19.54 -10.18
C SER A 173 -32.58 18.68 -10.12
N THR A 174 -32.85 18.10 -8.98
CA THR A 174 -34.09 17.37 -8.76
C THR A 174 -35.31 18.32 -8.62
N ASP A 175 -35.09 19.63 -8.39
CA ASP A 175 -36.13 20.66 -8.12
C ASP A 175 -37.20 20.16 -7.10
N GLY A 176 -36.78 19.28 -6.15
CA GLY A 176 -37.73 18.61 -5.25
C GLY A 176 -38.60 17.55 -5.95
N GLN A 177 -38.24 17.07 -7.16
CA GLN A 177 -38.96 16.05 -7.86
C GLN A 177 -38.79 14.69 -7.16
N THR A 178 -39.89 14.11 -6.74
CA THR A 178 -39.94 12.78 -6.16
C THR A 178 -40.23 11.72 -7.21
N PHE A 179 -39.68 10.52 -6.99
CA PHE A 179 -39.86 9.35 -7.83
C PHE A 179 -40.54 8.24 -7.03
N GLU A 180 -41.48 7.52 -7.63
CA GLU A 180 -42.14 6.39 -6.99
C GLU A 180 -41.24 5.15 -7.01
N LEU A 181 -40.94 4.57 -5.80
CA LEU A 181 -40.22 3.31 -5.70
C LEU A 181 -41.14 2.14 -6.11
N THR A 182 -40.98 1.61 -7.32
CA THR A 182 -41.85 0.57 -7.89
C THR A 182 -41.44 -0.85 -7.55
N GLY A 183 -40.17 -1.08 -7.20
CA GLY A 183 -39.70 -2.40 -6.88
C GLY A 183 -38.25 -2.47 -6.40
N THR A 184 -37.85 -3.69 -6.05
CA THR A 184 -36.46 -3.98 -5.67
C THR A 184 -35.89 -5.09 -6.53
N PHE A 185 -34.60 -5.06 -6.76
CA PHE A 185 -33.90 -6.02 -7.62
C PHE A 185 -32.54 -6.44 -7.09
N THR A 186 -32.00 -7.52 -7.63
CA THR A 186 -30.59 -7.85 -7.56
C THR A 186 -29.95 -7.73 -8.92
N PHE A 187 -28.68 -7.31 -8.95
CA PHE A 187 -27.92 -7.08 -10.17
C PHE A 187 -26.89 -8.22 -10.39
N GLY A 188 -26.85 -8.76 -11.60
CA GLY A 188 -25.89 -9.78 -12.05
C GLY A 188 -26.13 -11.19 -11.54
N ALA A 189 -26.86 -11.37 -10.43
CA ALA A 189 -27.20 -12.68 -9.88
C ALA A 189 -28.59 -12.68 -9.21
N PRO A 190 -29.34 -13.81 -9.27
CA PRO A 190 -30.73 -13.85 -8.77
C PRO A 190 -30.90 -13.75 -7.25
N ASP A 191 -29.87 -14.07 -6.47
CA ASP A 191 -29.90 -14.19 -5.00
C ASP A 191 -29.11 -13.11 -4.28
N ARG A 192 -28.34 -12.30 -4.99
CA ARG A 192 -27.48 -11.24 -4.41
C ARG A 192 -27.04 -10.25 -5.49
N ASN A 193 -26.59 -9.07 -5.08
CA ASN A 193 -25.90 -8.18 -5.99
C ASN A 193 -24.50 -8.71 -6.35
N ALA A 194 -24.17 -8.69 -7.63
CA ALA A 194 -22.83 -9.00 -8.11
C ALA A 194 -21.84 -7.88 -7.75
N LEU A 195 -22.27 -6.61 -7.88
CA LEU A 195 -21.52 -5.41 -7.48
C LEU A 195 -21.66 -5.17 -5.98
N VAL A 196 -20.81 -5.80 -5.22
CA VAL A 196 -20.84 -5.70 -3.76
C VAL A 196 -20.36 -4.37 -3.25
N GLY A 197 -21.15 -3.79 -2.34
CA GLY A 197 -20.91 -2.46 -1.78
C GLY A 197 -21.33 -1.32 -2.69
N ALA A 198 -21.70 -1.56 -3.96
CA ALA A 198 -22.34 -0.58 -4.82
C ALA A 198 -23.81 -0.36 -4.39
N ARG A 199 -24.31 0.83 -4.66
CA ARG A 199 -25.72 1.17 -4.56
C ARG A 199 -26.23 1.48 -5.96
N ILE A 200 -27.35 0.86 -6.34
CA ILE A 200 -27.82 0.91 -7.71
C ILE A 200 -29.29 1.37 -7.75
N VAL A 201 -29.51 2.48 -8.44
CA VAL A 201 -30.83 3.02 -8.76
C VAL A 201 -31.13 2.72 -10.22
N ALA A 202 -32.21 2.01 -10.51
CA ALA A 202 -32.65 1.72 -11.86
C ALA A 202 -33.84 2.61 -12.25
N LEU A 203 -33.72 3.23 -13.42
CA LEU A 203 -34.74 4.08 -14.04
C LEU A 203 -35.24 3.43 -15.34
N ASP A 204 -36.33 3.92 -15.92
CA ASP A 204 -36.70 3.58 -17.30
C ASP A 204 -35.62 4.12 -18.26
N THR A 205 -35.56 3.60 -19.49
CA THR A 205 -34.45 3.94 -20.42
C THR A 205 -34.47 5.42 -20.85
N GLU A 206 -35.64 6.03 -21.02
CA GLU A 206 -35.76 7.43 -21.45
C GLU A 206 -35.28 8.37 -20.33
N SER A 207 -35.75 8.14 -19.13
CA SER A 207 -35.30 8.89 -17.94
C SER A 207 -33.79 8.67 -17.64
N ALA A 208 -33.30 7.45 -17.80
CA ALA A 208 -31.88 7.17 -17.58
C ALA A 208 -30.97 7.91 -18.59
N VAL A 209 -31.35 7.96 -19.88
CA VAL A 209 -30.63 8.73 -20.90
C VAL A 209 -30.61 10.21 -20.54
N GLU A 210 -31.73 10.79 -20.13
CA GLU A 210 -31.86 12.22 -19.83
C GLU A 210 -31.18 12.60 -18.52
N LEU A 211 -31.43 11.82 -17.44
CA LEU A 211 -31.04 12.18 -16.08
C LEU A 211 -29.66 11.67 -15.68
N VAL A 212 -29.17 10.58 -16.28
CA VAL A 212 -27.89 9.98 -15.97
C VAL A 212 -26.81 10.36 -16.98
N ASN A 213 -27.11 10.30 -18.28
CA ASN A 213 -26.18 10.65 -19.36
C ASN A 213 -26.39 12.05 -19.96
N GLY A 214 -27.25 12.91 -19.39
CA GLY A 214 -27.47 14.28 -19.86
C GLY A 214 -28.16 14.39 -21.25
N GLY A 215 -28.78 13.30 -21.74
CA GLY A 215 -29.47 13.26 -23.05
C GLY A 215 -28.56 12.88 -24.22
N ASP A 216 -27.25 12.67 -24.03
CA ASP A 216 -26.28 12.54 -25.11
C ASP A 216 -26.24 11.16 -25.78
N GLY A 217 -26.84 10.12 -25.19
CA GLY A 217 -26.91 8.79 -25.80
C GLY A 217 -26.80 7.65 -24.77
N PHE A 218 -26.47 6.46 -25.26
CA PHE A 218 -26.31 5.26 -24.45
C PHE A 218 -24.83 5.10 -24.01
N SER A 219 -24.61 4.48 -22.87
CA SER A 219 -23.26 4.10 -22.47
C SER A 219 -22.70 3.00 -23.39
N ASP A 220 -23.54 2.04 -23.73
CA ASP A 220 -23.27 1.00 -24.72
C ASP A 220 -24.59 0.37 -25.22
N ILE A 221 -24.51 -0.40 -26.32
CA ILE A 221 -25.64 -1.17 -26.84
C ILE A 221 -25.25 -2.63 -26.90
N THR A 222 -25.91 -3.48 -26.10
CA THR A 222 -25.66 -4.92 -26.08
C THR A 222 -26.64 -5.67 -26.99
N LEU A 223 -26.15 -6.74 -27.61
CA LEU A 223 -26.88 -7.52 -28.62
C LEU A 223 -26.84 -9.00 -28.30
N LEU A 224 -27.93 -9.72 -28.52
CA LEU A 224 -27.91 -11.18 -28.63
C LEU A 224 -27.93 -11.54 -30.12
N VAL A 225 -27.14 -12.54 -30.49
CA VAL A 225 -27.06 -13.05 -31.86
C VAL A 225 -28.17 -14.10 -32.05
N GLU A 226 -28.80 -14.13 -33.24
CA GLU A 226 -29.83 -15.11 -33.57
C GLU A 226 -29.30 -16.57 -33.53
N ASP A 227 -30.14 -17.50 -33.12
CA ASP A 227 -29.80 -18.91 -33.02
C ASP A 227 -29.22 -19.49 -34.33
N GLY A 228 -27.93 -19.87 -34.31
CA GLY A 228 -27.23 -20.50 -35.42
C GLY A 228 -26.32 -19.58 -36.24
N GLU A 229 -26.33 -18.29 -35.99
CA GLU A 229 -25.36 -17.34 -36.55
C GLU A 229 -24.02 -17.41 -35.76
N VAL A 230 -22.95 -16.94 -36.38
CA VAL A 230 -21.59 -16.90 -35.79
C VAL A 230 -21.31 -15.46 -35.36
N ILE A 231 -20.87 -15.25 -34.14
CA ILE A 231 -20.68 -13.93 -33.55
C ILE A 231 -19.73 -13.08 -34.40
N GLU A 232 -18.61 -13.63 -34.84
CA GLU A 232 -17.60 -12.95 -35.66
C GLU A 232 -18.16 -12.51 -37.03
N ASP A 233 -19.10 -13.28 -37.61
CA ASP A 233 -19.75 -12.92 -38.87
C ASP A 233 -20.75 -11.75 -38.69
N VAL A 234 -21.41 -11.67 -37.51
CA VAL A 234 -22.35 -10.59 -37.18
C VAL A 234 -21.54 -9.31 -36.89
N ILE A 235 -20.45 -9.40 -36.13
CA ILE A 235 -19.52 -8.28 -35.89
C ILE A 235 -19.06 -7.68 -37.23
N ALA A 236 -18.56 -8.51 -38.15
CA ALA A 236 -18.10 -8.05 -39.45
C ALA A 236 -19.17 -7.40 -40.32
N ARG A 237 -20.50 -7.64 -40.05
CA ARG A 237 -21.62 -6.95 -40.70
C ARG A 237 -21.92 -5.62 -40.02
N ILE A 238 -21.68 -5.49 -38.73
CA ILE A 238 -21.98 -4.29 -37.94
C ILE A 238 -20.88 -3.23 -38.13
N GLU A 239 -19.60 -3.62 -38.00
CA GLU A 239 -18.43 -2.70 -38.05
C GLU A 239 -18.52 -1.69 -39.22
N PRO A 240 -18.83 -2.05 -40.46
CA PRO A 240 -18.86 -1.09 -41.57
C PRO A 240 -20.02 -0.07 -41.53
N LEU A 241 -20.98 -0.22 -40.61
CA LEU A 241 -22.15 0.64 -40.44
C LEU A 241 -21.92 1.75 -39.43
N LEU A 242 -20.87 1.62 -38.63
CA LEU A 242 -20.55 2.50 -37.51
C LEU A 242 -19.33 3.38 -37.84
N ASP A 243 -19.25 4.51 -37.18
CA ASP A 243 -18.07 5.37 -37.24
C ASP A 243 -16.87 4.76 -36.48
N ASP A 244 -15.66 5.19 -36.82
CA ASP A 244 -14.43 4.75 -36.17
C ASP A 244 -14.37 5.09 -34.66
N SER A 245 -15.27 5.97 -34.19
CA SER A 245 -15.45 6.31 -32.75
C SER A 245 -16.13 5.20 -31.94
N LEU A 246 -16.72 4.19 -32.59
CA LEU A 246 -17.41 3.09 -31.94
C LEU A 246 -16.70 1.76 -32.21
N ALA A 247 -16.57 0.93 -31.17
CA ALA A 247 -16.04 -0.42 -31.25
C ALA A 247 -17.16 -1.47 -31.14
N VAL A 248 -17.05 -2.53 -31.92
CA VAL A 248 -17.93 -3.70 -31.85
C VAL A 248 -17.15 -4.85 -31.26
N LEU A 249 -17.44 -5.24 -30.05
CA LEU A 249 -16.70 -6.25 -29.30
C LEU A 249 -17.56 -7.46 -28.96
N SER A 250 -16.97 -8.63 -28.99
CA SER A 250 -17.60 -9.83 -28.41
C SER A 250 -17.64 -9.74 -26.89
N GLN A 251 -18.57 -10.43 -26.24
CA GLN A 251 -18.65 -10.51 -24.78
C GLN A 251 -17.30 -10.93 -24.15
N GLU A 252 -16.58 -11.87 -24.78
CA GLU A 252 -15.30 -12.37 -24.29
C GLU A 252 -14.22 -11.25 -24.30
N GLU A 253 -14.18 -10.42 -25.35
CA GLU A 253 -13.28 -9.27 -25.44
C GLU A 253 -13.63 -8.18 -24.43
N VAL A 254 -14.91 -7.91 -24.18
CA VAL A 254 -15.33 -6.94 -23.14
C VAL A 254 -14.94 -7.44 -21.75
N ILE A 255 -15.19 -8.72 -21.45
CA ILE A 255 -14.77 -9.33 -20.17
C ILE A 255 -13.25 -9.22 -20.00
N GLU A 256 -12.46 -9.51 -21.05
CA GLU A 256 -11.00 -9.44 -21.01
C GLU A 256 -10.51 -7.99 -20.76
N ARG A 257 -11.15 -7.00 -21.40
CA ARG A 257 -10.87 -5.57 -21.20
C ARG A 257 -11.21 -5.15 -19.76
N THR A 258 -12.40 -5.42 -19.28
CA THR A 258 -12.85 -5.11 -17.91
C THR A 258 -11.98 -5.80 -16.85
N GLN A 259 -11.55 -7.04 -17.09
CA GLN A 259 -10.58 -7.73 -16.23
C GLN A 259 -9.20 -7.08 -16.27
N GLY A 260 -8.79 -6.51 -17.40
CA GLY A 260 -7.55 -5.75 -17.56
C GLY A 260 -7.55 -4.50 -16.66
N ASP A 261 -8.62 -3.73 -16.70
CA ASP A 261 -8.78 -2.49 -15.93
C ASP A 261 -8.78 -2.75 -14.42
N PHE A 262 -9.59 -3.70 -13.95
CA PHE A 262 -9.54 -4.15 -12.57
C PHE A 262 -8.19 -4.79 -12.22
N GLY A 263 -7.54 -5.44 -13.17
CA GLY A 263 -6.21 -6.04 -13.04
C GLY A 263 -5.13 -5.03 -12.71
N GLN A 264 -5.21 -3.83 -13.25
CA GLN A 264 -4.25 -2.75 -12.99
C GLN A 264 -4.34 -2.29 -11.53
N ILE A 265 -5.52 -1.94 -11.04
CA ILE A 265 -5.77 -1.57 -9.63
C ILE A 265 -5.35 -2.73 -8.70
N LEU A 266 -5.78 -3.95 -9.04
CA LEU A 266 -5.48 -5.14 -8.26
C LEU A 266 -3.98 -5.45 -8.25
N SER A 267 -3.22 -5.13 -9.32
CA SER A 267 -1.77 -5.35 -9.42
C SER A 267 -0.99 -4.55 -8.38
N ILE A 268 -1.43 -3.33 -8.07
CA ILE A 268 -0.84 -2.48 -7.02
C ILE A 268 -1.02 -3.17 -5.66
N PHE A 269 -2.27 -3.57 -5.34
CA PHE A 269 -2.55 -4.31 -4.10
C PHE A 269 -1.79 -5.64 -4.02
N GLN A 270 -1.73 -6.40 -5.12
CA GLN A 270 -0.97 -7.66 -5.19
C GLN A 270 0.52 -7.42 -4.97
N THR A 271 1.08 -6.38 -5.55
CA THR A 271 2.50 -6.03 -5.38
C THR A 271 2.80 -5.72 -3.91
N VAL A 272 1.99 -4.91 -3.27
CA VAL A 272 2.12 -4.60 -1.84
C VAL A 272 2.03 -5.88 -1.00
N LEU A 273 1.00 -6.71 -1.22
CA LEU A 273 0.82 -7.96 -0.50
C LEU A 273 1.96 -8.97 -0.75
N LEU A 274 2.49 -9.03 -1.97
CA LEU A 274 3.62 -9.88 -2.33
C LEU A 274 4.91 -9.42 -1.64
N VAL A 275 5.14 -8.11 -1.54
CA VAL A 275 6.24 -7.55 -0.74
C VAL A 275 6.10 -7.97 0.72
N PHE A 276 4.90 -7.91 1.31
CA PHE A 276 4.66 -8.41 2.67
C PHE A 276 4.91 -9.91 2.81
N ALA A 277 4.42 -10.72 1.86
CA ALA A 277 4.68 -12.16 1.85
C ALA A 277 6.18 -12.46 1.78
N PHE A 278 6.92 -11.73 0.95
CA PHE A 278 8.36 -11.86 0.82
C PHE A 278 9.09 -11.49 2.13
N ILE A 279 8.68 -10.42 2.79
CA ILE A 279 9.25 -10.00 4.07
C ILE A 279 8.99 -11.05 5.16
N ILE A 280 7.76 -11.56 5.26
CA ILE A 280 7.43 -12.64 6.19
C ILE A 280 8.27 -13.89 5.88
N ALA A 281 8.43 -14.25 4.61
CA ALA A 281 9.27 -15.36 4.18
C ALA A 281 10.75 -15.16 4.56
N PHE A 282 11.26 -13.92 4.39
CA PHE A 282 12.62 -13.56 4.76
C PHE A 282 12.87 -13.63 6.29
N VAL A 283 11.95 -13.06 7.08
CA VAL A 283 12.00 -13.16 8.56
C VAL A 283 11.96 -14.62 8.99
N SER A 284 11.10 -15.40 8.33
CA SER A 284 10.93 -16.84 8.58
C SER A 284 12.21 -17.63 8.26
N ALA A 285 12.81 -17.38 7.09
CA ALA A 285 14.08 -17.99 6.69
C ALA A 285 15.17 -17.74 7.72
N PHE A 286 15.26 -16.49 8.17
CA PHE A 286 16.22 -16.10 9.20
C PHE A 286 15.96 -16.81 10.54
N LEU A 287 14.70 -16.87 10.95
CA LEU A 287 14.30 -17.55 12.20
C LEU A 287 14.58 -19.05 12.14
N ILE A 288 14.24 -19.71 11.04
CA ILE A 288 14.51 -21.13 10.81
C ILE A 288 16.02 -21.40 10.83
N PHE A 289 16.80 -20.57 10.11
CA PHE A 289 18.27 -20.65 10.12
C PHE A 289 18.85 -20.53 11.54
N ASN A 290 18.35 -19.58 12.34
CA ASN A 290 18.79 -19.38 13.72
C ASN A 290 18.48 -20.62 14.59
N VAL A 291 17.27 -21.16 14.50
CA VAL A 291 16.87 -22.36 15.23
C VAL A 291 17.71 -23.58 14.86
N PHE A 292 17.98 -23.82 13.57
CA PHE A 292 18.85 -24.90 13.12
C PHE A 292 20.29 -24.72 13.57
N SER A 293 20.81 -23.49 13.55
CA SER A 293 22.19 -23.18 14.02
C SER A 293 22.35 -23.44 15.50
N ILE A 294 21.37 -23.08 16.33
CA ILE A 294 21.38 -23.36 17.78
C ILE A 294 21.25 -24.86 18.02
N THR A 295 20.35 -25.52 17.28
CA THR A 295 20.13 -26.97 17.37
C THR A 295 21.39 -27.75 17.02
N LEU A 296 22.15 -27.30 16.02
CA LEU A 296 23.45 -27.90 15.69
C LEU A 296 24.43 -27.76 16.84
N GLY A 297 24.55 -26.57 17.44
CA GLY A 297 25.42 -26.32 18.57
C GLY A 297 25.21 -27.32 19.72
N GLN A 298 23.95 -27.67 20.01
CA GLN A 298 23.59 -28.64 21.05
C GLN A 298 23.90 -30.09 20.68
N ARG A 299 24.06 -30.43 19.41
CA ARG A 299 24.27 -31.81 18.93
C ARG A 299 25.70 -32.09 18.48
N ILE A 300 26.60 -31.12 18.65
CA ILE A 300 28.02 -31.28 18.22
C ILE A 300 28.65 -32.56 18.82
N ARG A 301 28.42 -32.85 20.12
CA ARG A 301 28.92 -34.04 20.78
C ARG A 301 28.31 -35.34 20.22
N GLU A 302 27.01 -35.37 20.02
CA GLU A 302 26.29 -36.52 19.39
C GLU A 302 26.81 -36.80 17.97
N LEU A 303 26.93 -35.74 17.16
CA LEU A 303 27.43 -35.84 15.79
C LEU A 303 28.93 -36.22 15.74
N GLY A 304 29.72 -35.74 16.71
CA GLY A 304 31.10 -36.13 16.89
C GLY A 304 31.27 -37.60 17.27
N LEU A 305 30.41 -38.12 18.15
CA LEU A 305 30.38 -39.55 18.51
C LEU A 305 29.99 -40.41 17.30
N LEU A 306 28.96 -40.04 16.50
CA LEU A 306 28.62 -40.76 15.29
C LEU A 306 29.79 -40.82 14.30
N ARG A 307 30.58 -39.74 14.18
CA ARG A 307 31.75 -39.72 13.33
C ARG A 307 32.91 -40.54 13.92
N ALA A 308 33.05 -40.56 15.24
CA ALA A 308 34.07 -41.39 15.92
C ALA A 308 33.80 -42.89 15.73
N VAL A 309 32.52 -43.30 15.58
CA VAL A 309 32.09 -44.69 15.27
C VAL A 309 32.16 -44.99 13.75
N GLY A 310 32.58 -44.02 12.91
CA GLY A 310 32.85 -44.23 11.48
C GLY A 310 31.83 -43.64 10.52
N ALA A 311 30.89 -42.79 10.97
CA ALA A 311 29.96 -42.11 10.08
C ALA A 311 30.69 -41.07 9.18
N LEU A 312 30.38 -41.09 7.88
CA LEU A 312 30.89 -40.12 6.91
C LEU A 312 30.29 -38.73 7.15
N GLY A 313 31.04 -37.69 6.89
CA GLY A 313 30.56 -36.31 7.01
C GLY A 313 29.35 -36.04 6.10
N SER A 314 29.23 -36.71 4.93
CA SER A 314 28.09 -36.64 4.05
C SER A 314 26.81 -37.26 4.68
N GLN A 315 26.97 -38.35 5.44
CA GLN A 315 25.87 -38.99 6.16
C GLN A 315 25.31 -38.09 7.28
N VAL A 316 26.19 -37.36 7.97
CA VAL A 316 25.79 -36.34 8.96
C VAL A 316 24.99 -35.20 8.30
N THR A 317 25.46 -34.70 7.15
CA THR A 317 24.72 -33.70 6.38
C THR A 317 23.36 -34.22 5.92
N GLN A 318 23.31 -35.45 5.39
CA GLN A 318 22.05 -36.06 4.95
C GLN A 318 21.06 -36.29 6.10
N LEU A 319 21.54 -36.62 7.29
CA LEU A 319 20.71 -36.75 8.49
C LEU A 319 20.07 -35.41 8.87
N MET A 320 20.87 -34.33 8.90
CA MET A 320 20.35 -32.98 9.21
C MET A 320 19.37 -32.46 8.16
N ILE A 321 19.68 -32.64 6.87
CA ILE A 321 18.79 -32.26 5.79
C ILE A 321 17.49 -33.11 5.80
N GLY A 322 17.59 -34.40 6.13
CA GLY A 322 16.42 -35.28 6.29
C GLY A 322 15.54 -34.82 7.47
N GLU A 323 16.11 -34.40 8.58
CA GLU A 323 15.37 -33.79 9.70
C GLU A 323 14.65 -32.50 9.26
N ALA A 324 15.36 -31.60 8.56
CA ALA A 324 14.78 -30.37 8.03
C ALA A 324 13.62 -30.65 7.05
N LEU A 325 13.77 -31.63 6.17
CA LEU A 325 12.74 -32.03 5.22
C LEU A 325 11.47 -32.55 5.93
N LEU A 326 11.63 -33.45 6.88
CA LEU A 326 10.49 -34.00 7.64
C LEU A 326 9.79 -32.93 8.45
N LEU A 327 10.53 -32.04 9.10
CA LEU A 327 9.97 -30.89 9.83
C LEU A 327 9.28 -29.92 8.90
N GLY A 328 9.87 -29.65 7.74
CA GLY A 328 9.29 -28.79 6.71
C GLY A 328 7.96 -29.31 6.18
N ILE A 329 7.91 -30.58 5.81
CA ILE A 329 6.68 -31.24 5.33
C ILE A 329 5.59 -31.24 6.42
N PHE A 330 5.96 -31.66 7.63
CA PHE A 330 5.03 -31.69 8.77
C PHE A 330 4.47 -30.30 9.08
N SER A 331 5.34 -29.29 9.05
CA SER A 331 4.95 -27.91 9.32
C SER A 331 4.10 -27.32 8.19
N THR A 332 4.32 -27.72 6.94
CA THR A 332 3.46 -27.33 5.80
C THR A 332 2.04 -27.90 5.96
N ILE A 333 1.93 -29.16 6.31
CA ILE A 333 0.63 -29.84 6.50
C ILE A 333 -0.21 -29.18 7.61
N ILE A 334 0.43 -28.72 8.68
CA ILE A 334 -0.26 -28.05 9.80
C ILE A 334 -0.41 -26.55 9.53
N GLY A 335 0.61 -25.93 8.94
CA GLY A 335 0.67 -24.48 8.71
C GLY A 335 -0.33 -24.01 7.67
N PHE A 336 -0.56 -24.77 6.62
CA PHE A 336 -1.48 -24.39 5.56
C PHE A 336 -2.94 -24.21 6.06
N PRO A 337 -3.54 -25.18 6.81
CA PRO A 337 -4.83 -24.94 7.46
C PRO A 337 -4.81 -23.76 8.45
N GLY A 338 -3.68 -23.56 9.15
CA GLY A 338 -3.48 -22.37 9.98
C GLY A 338 -3.50 -21.08 9.18
N GLY A 339 -2.97 -21.11 7.94
CA GLY A 339 -3.03 -20.00 6.99
C GLY A 339 -4.44 -19.66 6.54
N LEU A 340 -5.27 -20.69 6.29
CA LEU A 340 -6.68 -20.48 5.99
C LEU A 340 -7.41 -19.80 7.15
N GLY A 341 -7.13 -20.20 8.40
CA GLY A 341 -7.67 -19.54 9.59
C GLY A 341 -7.20 -18.09 9.75
N LEU A 342 -5.94 -17.80 9.44
CA LEU A 342 -5.42 -16.43 9.45
C LEU A 342 -5.99 -15.58 8.31
N ALA A 343 -6.17 -16.14 7.10
CA ALA A 343 -6.83 -15.46 5.98
C ALA A 343 -8.29 -15.12 6.33
N TRP A 344 -8.99 -16.04 6.98
CA TRP A 344 -10.34 -15.78 7.49
C TRP A 344 -10.35 -14.65 8.53
N LEU A 345 -9.39 -14.63 9.46
CA LEU A 345 -9.27 -13.57 10.46
C LEU A 345 -8.97 -12.20 9.80
N LEU A 346 -8.08 -12.20 8.79
CA LEU A 346 -7.75 -10.99 8.03
C LEU A 346 -8.99 -10.46 7.28
N ARG A 347 -9.72 -11.33 6.59
CA ARG A 347 -11.01 -11.00 5.96
C ARG A 347 -11.98 -10.38 6.97
N THR A 348 -12.21 -11.02 8.12
CA THR A 348 -13.12 -10.52 9.16
C THR A 348 -12.66 -9.15 9.69
N ALA A 349 -11.36 -8.93 9.83
CA ALA A 349 -10.82 -7.64 10.25
C ALA A 349 -11.06 -6.54 9.20
N LEU A 350 -10.94 -6.86 7.90
CA LEU A 350 -11.22 -5.90 6.82
C LEU A 350 -12.71 -5.58 6.70
N ILE A 351 -13.58 -6.58 6.85
CA ILE A 351 -15.04 -6.34 6.93
C ILE A 351 -15.37 -5.39 8.09
N ALA A 352 -14.73 -5.57 9.25
CA ALA A 352 -14.91 -4.67 10.40
C ALA A 352 -14.37 -3.24 10.15
N LEU A 353 -13.54 -3.05 9.14
CA LEU A 353 -13.04 -1.75 8.66
C LEU A 353 -13.88 -1.16 7.51
N GLY A 354 -15.01 -1.79 7.14
CA GLY A 354 -15.92 -1.31 6.11
C GLY A 354 -15.71 -1.91 4.72
N PHE A 355 -14.79 -2.90 4.55
CA PHE A 355 -14.64 -3.58 3.25
C PHE A 355 -15.75 -4.60 3.02
N PRO A 356 -16.23 -4.77 1.77
CA PRO A 356 -17.33 -5.68 1.44
C PRO A 356 -17.07 -7.15 1.80
N ASP A 357 -18.11 -7.89 2.22
CA ASP A 357 -18.03 -9.30 2.67
C ASP A 357 -18.09 -10.33 1.51
N ASN A 358 -17.57 -10.02 0.35
CA ASN A 358 -17.66 -10.95 -0.80
C ASN A 358 -16.39 -11.69 -1.15
N THR A 359 -15.29 -11.48 -0.43
CA THR A 359 -14.06 -12.20 -0.74
C THR A 359 -14.18 -13.66 -0.33
N GLY A 360 -14.35 -14.55 -1.29
CA GLY A 360 -14.12 -15.98 -1.11
C GLY A 360 -12.70 -16.22 -0.59
N LEU A 361 -12.46 -17.37 0.04
CA LEU A 361 -11.11 -17.82 0.42
C LEU A 361 -10.69 -19.01 -0.47
N PRO A 362 -10.44 -18.80 -1.77
CA PRO A 362 -10.10 -19.87 -2.68
C PRO A 362 -8.72 -20.45 -2.35
N ILE A 363 -8.63 -21.77 -2.43
CA ILE A 363 -7.34 -22.45 -2.31
C ILE A 363 -6.68 -22.46 -3.69
N THR A 364 -5.91 -21.42 -3.99
CA THR A 364 -5.21 -21.29 -5.27
C THR A 364 -3.97 -22.19 -5.32
N ALA A 365 -3.56 -22.58 -6.55
CA ALA A 365 -2.31 -23.32 -6.75
C ALA A 365 -1.09 -22.52 -6.23
N LEU A 366 -1.13 -21.18 -6.32
CA LEU A 366 -0.09 -20.29 -5.83
C LEU A 366 0.01 -20.32 -4.30
N ALA A 367 -1.11 -20.36 -3.59
CA ALA A 367 -1.13 -20.48 -2.13
C ALA A 367 -0.50 -21.80 -1.65
N ILE A 368 -0.82 -22.91 -2.34
CA ILE A 368 -0.21 -24.23 -2.06
C ILE A 368 1.30 -24.19 -2.37
N ALA A 369 1.68 -23.63 -3.52
CA ALA A 369 3.09 -23.50 -3.91
C ALA A 369 3.87 -22.62 -2.92
N GLY A 370 3.31 -21.50 -2.47
CA GLY A 370 3.88 -20.63 -1.44
C GLY A 370 4.06 -21.35 -0.10
N ALA A 371 3.07 -22.13 0.33
CA ALA A 371 3.16 -22.95 1.53
C ALA A 371 4.31 -23.98 1.44
N ILE A 372 4.42 -24.68 0.30
CA ILE A 372 5.50 -25.66 0.05
C ILE A 372 6.85 -24.94 -0.02
N PHE A 373 6.90 -23.80 -0.69
CA PHE A 373 8.14 -23.02 -0.82
C PHE A 373 8.67 -22.58 0.55
N VAL A 374 7.85 -22.01 1.41
CA VAL A 374 8.27 -21.59 2.75
C VAL A 374 8.53 -22.80 3.66
N GLY A 375 7.61 -23.73 3.71
CA GLY A 375 7.69 -24.86 4.63
C GLY A 375 8.75 -25.88 4.27
N VAL A 376 9.01 -26.12 2.99
CA VAL A 376 9.98 -27.12 2.53
C VAL A 376 11.25 -26.46 1.98
N VAL A 377 11.14 -25.59 0.94
CA VAL A 377 12.31 -25.08 0.24
C VAL A 377 13.11 -24.13 1.13
N ILE A 378 12.47 -23.13 1.74
CA ILE A 378 13.15 -22.19 2.67
C ILE A 378 13.73 -22.94 3.87
N THR A 379 13.00 -23.92 4.42
CA THR A 379 13.48 -24.72 5.54
C THR A 379 14.73 -25.53 5.17
N LEU A 380 14.75 -26.13 3.97
CA LEU A 380 15.93 -26.83 3.47
C LEU A 380 17.10 -25.87 3.24
N LEU A 381 16.88 -24.75 2.57
CA LEU A 381 17.92 -23.73 2.33
C LEU A 381 18.51 -23.21 3.65
N ALA A 382 17.68 -22.89 4.64
CA ALA A 382 18.09 -22.43 5.96
C ALA A 382 18.91 -23.50 6.72
N ALA A 383 18.64 -24.79 6.49
CA ALA A 383 19.34 -25.92 7.12
C ALA A 383 20.65 -26.29 6.42
N ILE A 384 20.87 -25.88 5.15
CA ILE A 384 22.09 -26.27 4.38
C ILE A 384 23.37 -25.79 5.07
N PHE A 385 23.43 -24.51 5.43
CA PHE A 385 24.65 -23.93 6.00
C PHE A 385 24.99 -24.54 7.36
N PRO A 386 24.09 -24.68 8.34
CA PRO A 386 24.35 -25.41 9.57
C PRO A 386 24.78 -26.87 9.33
N SER A 387 24.14 -27.57 8.35
CA SER A 387 24.47 -28.94 8.01
C SER A 387 25.89 -29.10 7.45
N ILE A 388 26.36 -28.15 6.65
CA ILE A 388 27.73 -28.12 6.15
C ILE A 388 28.73 -27.84 7.30
N GLN A 389 28.38 -26.99 8.26
CA GLN A 389 29.19 -26.78 9.45
C GLN A 389 29.31 -28.05 10.28
N ALA A 390 28.25 -28.82 10.49
CA ALA A 390 28.26 -30.10 11.19
C ALA A 390 29.24 -31.08 10.57
N ARG A 391 29.33 -31.14 9.23
CA ARG A 391 30.32 -31.97 8.53
C ARG A 391 31.78 -31.66 8.87
N ARG A 392 32.08 -30.41 9.22
CA ARG A 392 33.48 -29.95 9.46
C ARG A 392 33.96 -30.14 10.86
N VAL A 393 33.12 -30.56 11.82
CA VAL A 393 33.49 -30.74 13.23
C VAL A 393 34.41 -31.94 13.36
N PRO A 394 35.68 -31.82 13.88
CA PRO A 394 36.57 -32.95 14.11
C PRO A 394 36.04 -33.83 15.25
N PRO A 395 36.07 -35.19 15.15
CA PRO A 395 35.57 -36.07 16.21
C PRO A 395 36.23 -35.86 17.57
N ILE A 396 37.54 -35.64 17.58
CA ILE A 396 38.33 -35.45 18.80
C ILE A 396 38.00 -34.11 19.47
N ALA A 397 37.75 -33.03 18.67
CA ALA A 397 37.35 -31.72 19.19
C ALA A 397 35.99 -31.77 19.84
N ALA A 398 35.02 -32.54 19.26
CA ALA A 398 33.65 -32.68 19.76
C ALA A 398 33.57 -33.42 21.13
N LEU A 399 34.60 -34.16 21.51
CA LEU A 399 34.67 -34.90 22.77
C LEU A 399 35.37 -34.11 23.91
N ARG A 400 35.95 -32.95 23.61
CA ARG A 400 36.58 -32.08 24.61
C ARG A 400 35.56 -31.11 25.16
N ASP A 401 35.43 -31.03 26.46
CA ASP A 401 34.63 -30.01 27.13
C ASP A 401 35.16 -28.60 26.79
N GLY A 402 34.28 -27.75 26.25
CA GLY A 402 34.64 -26.38 25.87
C GLY A 402 35.31 -26.24 24.51
N ALA A 403 35.24 -27.23 23.62
CA ALA A 403 35.75 -27.08 22.25
C ALA A 403 34.98 -26.02 21.50
N LEU A 404 35.50 -24.81 21.46
CA LEU A 404 35.12 -23.79 20.50
C LEU A 404 35.46 -24.31 19.10
N ILE A 405 34.49 -24.27 18.18
CA ILE A 405 34.78 -24.53 16.76
C ILE A 405 35.77 -23.44 16.35
N ASP A 406 37.05 -23.82 16.22
CA ASP A 406 38.06 -22.91 15.70
C ASP A 406 37.75 -22.65 14.21
N THR A 407 37.07 -21.55 13.96
CA THR A 407 36.62 -21.13 12.62
C THR A 407 37.73 -20.38 11.88
N THR A 408 38.98 -20.42 12.35
CA THR A 408 40.13 -19.87 11.63
C THR A 408 40.43 -20.71 10.39
N THR A 409 39.61 -20.59 9.37
CA THR A 409 39.95 -21.11 8.04
C THR A 409 41.00 -20.18 7.42
N LYS A 410 42.09 -20.75 6.90
CA LYS A 410 43.07 -19.98 6.12
C LYS A 410 42.34 -19.22 5.02
N PRO A 411 42.67 -17.95 4.79
CA PRO A 411 41.97 -17.13 3.75
C PRO A 411 42.16 -17.81 2.39
N ARG A 412 41.04 -17.97 1.70
CA ARG A 412 40.98 -18.52 0.33
C ARG A 412 40.82 -17.35 -0.65
N VAL A 413 41.93 -16.67 -0.92
CA VAL A 413 41.96 -15.43 -1.70
C VAL A 413 41.46 -15.63 -3.11
N ILE A 414 41.91 -16.70 -3.81
CA ILE A 414 41.54 -16.91 -5.24
C ILE A 414 40.03 -17.14 -5.42
N PRO A 415 39.37 -18.13 -4.78
CA PRO A 415 37.94 -18.30 -4.93
C PRO A 415 37.14 -17.10 -4.38
N GLY A 416 37.66 -16.42 -3.33
CA GLY A 416 37.05 -15.20 -2.83
C GLY A 416 37.04 -14.06 -3.87
N LEU A 417 38.14 -13.90 -4.61
CA LEU A 417 38.26 -12.90 -5.67
C LEU A 417 37.29 -13.19 -6.84
N PHE A 418 37.15 -14.48 -7.23
CA PHE A 418 36.15 -14.86 -8.24
C PHE A 418 34.72 -14.52 -7.82
N CYS A 419 34.39 -14.74 -6.53
CA CYS A 419 33.08 -14.32 -6.01
C CYS A 419 32.89 -12.80 -6.03
N LEU A 420 33.93 -12.02 -5.69
CA LEU A 420 33.86 -10.55 -5.76
C LEU A 420 33.72 -10.02 -7.20
N LEU A 421 34.44 -10.64 -8.16
CA LEU A 421 34.28 -10.31 -9.57
C LEU A 421 32.88 -10.67 -10.07
N GLY A 422 32.35 -11.81 -9.67
CA GLY A 422 30.98 -12.20 -9.96
C GLY A 422 29.97 -11.22 -9.35
N ALA A 423 30.19 -10.78 -8.11
CA ALA A 423 29.33 -9.76 -7.48
C ALA A 423 29.33 -8.45 -8.28
N ALA A 424 30.51 -7.97 -8.67
CA ALA A 424 30.62 -6.77 -9.53
C ALA A 424 29.89 -6.96 -10.87
N GLY A 425 30.04 -8.13 -11.51
CA GLY A 425 29.36 -8.45 -12.76
C GLY A 425 27.84 -8.44 -12.66
N PHE A 426 27.28 -9.06 -11.60
CA PHE A 426 25.84 -9.05 -11.37
C PHE A 426 25.31 -7.67 -10.93
N THR A 427 26.15 -6.86 -10.26
CA THR A 427 25.78 -5.47 -9.97
C THR A 427 25.65 -4.66 -11.27
N VAL A 428 26.62 -4.78 -12.19
CA VAL A 428 26.55 -4.14 -13.51
C VAL A 428 25.33 -4.64 -14.30
N LEU A 429 25.05 -5.94 -14.25
CA LEU A 429 23.91 -6.53 -14.94
C LEU A 429 22.57 -5.94 -14.47
N ALA A 430 22.45 -5.57 -13.20
CA ALA A 430 21.25 -4.93 -12.64
C ALA A 430 20.96 -3.55 -13.27
N PHE A 431 21.98 -2.88 -13.80
CA PHE A 431 21.85 -1.56 -14.45
C PHE A 431 21.86 -1.62 -15.97
N VAL A 432 22.21 -2.77 -16.56
CA VAL A 432 22.25 -2.97 -18.03
C VAL A 432 20.96 -3.61 -18.53
N LEU A 433 20.32 -4.44 -17.72
CA LEU A 433 19.07 -5.11 -18.09
C LEU A 433 17.89 -4.31 -17.54
N ASP A 434 16.97 -3.98 -18.41
CA ASP A 434 15.73 -3.30 -18.06
C ASP A 434 14.66 -4.27 -17.53
N GLY A 435 13.67 -3.71 -16.83
CA GLY A 435 12.58 -4.45 -16.21
C GLY A 435 12.82 -4.85 -14.75
N TRP A 436 11.72 -5.03 -14.02
CA TRP A 436 11.73 -5.31 -12.58
C TRP A 436 12.40 -6.63 -12.16
N PRO A 437 12.27 -7.77 -12.90
CA PRO A 437 12.87 -9.02 -12.44
C PRO A 437 14.40 -8.98 -12.38
N PRO A 438 15.14 -8.54 -13.41
CA PRO A 438 16.59 -8.42 -13.32
C PRO A 438 17.03 -7.38 -12.29
N LYS A 439 16.35 -6.24 -12.16
CA LYS A 439 16.69 -5.19 -11.19
C LYS A 439 16.49 -5.63 -9.73
N LEU A 440 15.62 -6.60 -9.47
CA LEU A 440 15.49 -7.23 -8.15
C LEU A 440 16.49 -8.39 -7.93
N LEU A 441 16.60 -9.29 -8.90
CA LEU A 441 17.34 -10.55 -8.70
C LEU A 441 18.86 -10.38 -8.82
N ALA A 442 19.33 -9.54 -9.74
CA ALA A 442 20.78 -9.38 -9.95
C ALA A 442 21.50 -8.78 -8.73
N PRO A 443 21.01 -7.74 -8.03
CA PRO A 443 21.61 -7.26 -6.80
C PRO A 443 21.61 -8.30 -5.68
N LEU A 444 20.56 -9.13 -5.57
CA LEU A 444 20.49 -10.20 -4.57
C LEU A 444 21.53 -11.30 -4.84
N VAL A 445 21.74 -11.67 -6.10
CA VAL A 445 22.84 -12.60 -6.48
C VAL A 445 24.20 -11.98 -6.22
N ALA A 446 24.40 -10.71 -6.59
CA ALA A 446 25.61 -9.95 -6.31
C ALA A 446 25.91 -9.92 -4.81
N PHE A 447 24.90 -9.68 -3.98
CA PHE A 447 25.00 -9.71 -2.51
C PHE A 447 25.50 -11.08 -1.99
N VAL A 448 24.92 -12.19 -2.44
CA VAL A 448 25.34 -13.54 -2.03
C VAL A 448 26.80 -13.79 -2.40
N LEU A 449 27.21 -13.37 -3.57
CA LEU A 449 28.59 -13.48 -4.06
C LEU A 449 29.54 -12.57 -3.26
N LEU A 450 29.13 -11.33 -2.96
CA LEU A 450 29.88 -10.38 -2.16
C LEU A 450 30.11 -10.92 -0.72
N LEU A 451 29.04 -11.39 -0.08
CA LEU A 451 29.11 -11.97 1.26
C LEU A 451 30.03 -13.20 1.29
N THR A 452 29.90 -14.07 0.28
CA THR A 452 30.74 -15.27 0.14
C THR A 452 32.19 -14.89 -0.11
N GLY A 453 32.46 -13.98 -1.03
CA GLY A 453 33.79 -13.50 -1.37
C GLY A 453 34.49 -12.86 -0.18
N LEU A 454 33.85 -11.95 0.55
CA LEU A 454 34.41 -11.30 1.72
C LEU A 454 34.60 -12.27 2.87
N THR A 455 33.70 -13.23 3.09
CA THR A 455 33.87 -14.25 4.15
C THR A 455 35.05 -15.20 3.87
N LEU A 456 35.39 -15.45 2.61
CA LEU A 456 36.53 -16.27 2.17
C LEU A 456 37.86 -15.53 2.29
N ILE A 457 37.88 -14.22 2.14
CA ILE A 457 39.11 -13.40 2.16
C ILE A 457 39.28 -12.80 3.55
N VAL A 458 38.33 -11.99 4.04
CA VAL A 458 38.43 -11.28 5.31
C VAL A 458 37.05 -11.27 6.01
N ARG A 459 36.86 -12.27 6.86
CA ARG A 459 35.57 -12.50 7.55
C ARG A 459 35.10 -11.30 8.39
N SER A 460 36.01 -10.56 8.99
CA SER A 460 35.67 -9.39 9.82
C SER A 460 35.08 -8.22 9.03
N LEU A 461 35.36 -8.13 7.73
CA LEU A 461 34.87 -7.07 6.87
C LEU A 461 33.58 -7.46 6.14
N ALA A 462 33.15 -8.71 6.19
CA ALA A 462 32.00 -9.18 5.43
C ALA A 462 30.70 -8.43 5.81
N GLY A 463 30.47 -8.21 7.11
CA GLY A 463 29.29 -7.45 7.57
C GLY A 463 29.28 -5.99 7.12
N TRP A 464 30.43 -5.32 7.20
CA TRP A 464 30.59 -3.94 6.74
C TRP A 464 30.45 -3.82 5.22
N GLY A 465 31.06 -4.74 4.46
CA GLY A 465 30.99 -4.74 3.00
C GLY A 465 29.56 -4.92 2.50
N VAL A 466 28.78 -5.80 3.14
CA VAL A 466 27.36 -6.01 2.81
C VAL A 466 26.52 -4.79 3.16
N LEU A 467 26.71 -4.20 4.34
CA LEU A 467 25.99 -2.99 4.74
C LEU A 467 26.27 -1.83 3.79
N LEU A 468 27.54 -1.58 3.47
CA LEU A 468 27.93 -0.53 2.55
C LEU A 468 27.38 -0.76 1.13
N TYR A 469 27.33 -2.01 0.68
CA TYR A 469 26.75 -2.35 -0.62
C TYR A 469 25.22 -2.06 -0.64
N GLY A 470 24.49 -2.45 0.41
CA GLY A 470 23.06 -2.12 0.53
C GLY A 470 22.81 -0.61 0.56
N ILE A 471 23.59 0.14 1.35
CA ILE A 471 23.50 1.61 1.40
C ILE A 471 23.86 2.22 0.04
N ALA A 472 24.87 1.69 -0.67
CA ALA A 472 25.24 2.17 -2.00
C ALA A 472 24.11 1.92 -3.02
N MET A 473 23.41 0.78 -2.95
CA MET A 473 22.23 0.51 -3.77
C MET A 473 21.10 1.51 -3.50
N LEU A 474 20.82 1.80 -2.24
CA LEU A 474 19.83 2.81 -1.86
C LEU A 474 20.24 4.22 -2.33
N ALA A 475 21.53 4.55 -2.25
CA ALA A 475 22.05 5.83 -2.74
C ALA A 475 21.96 5.96 -4.28
N VAL A 476 22.12 4.87 -5.01
CA VAL A 476 21.94 4.87 -6.48
C VAL A 476 20.46 5.09 -6.83
N VAL A 477 19.53 4.49 -6.11
CA VAL A 477 18.08 4.75 -6.28
C VAL A 477 17.75 6.23 -6.02
N LEU A 478 18.43 6.89 -5.08
CA LEU A 478 18.24 8.30 -4.79
C LEU A 478 18.65 9.22 -5.93
N VAL A 479 19.77 8.91 -6.60
CA VAL A 479 20.40 9.77 -7.61
C VAL A 479 19.95 9.39 -9.02
N GLY A 480 19.51 8.14 -9.22
CA GLY A 480 19.15 7.63 -10.54
C GLY A 480 17.67 7.90 -10.86
N ASP A 481 17.45 8.11 -12.14
CA ASP A 481 16.12 8.21 -12.74
C ASP A 481 15.74 6.85 -13.32
N PHE A 482 14.83 6.15 -12.68
CA PHE A 482 14.39 4.81 -13.06
C PHE A 482 12.87 4.79 -13.13
N ALA A 483 12.31 3.99 -14.03
CA ALA A 483 10.87 3.74 -14.05
C ALA A 483 10.37 3.26 -12.67
N LEU A 484 9.14 3.59 -12.31
CA LEU A 484 8.58 3.38 -10.96
C LEU A 484 8.74 1.94 -10.46
N GLY A 485 8.43 0.92 -11.31
CA GLY A 485 8.60 -0.49 -10.96
C GLY A 485 10.05 -0.93 -10.74
N GLU A 486 10.98 -0.31 -11.45
CA GLU A 486 12.42 -0.54 -11.32
C GLU A 486 12.97 0.10 -10.04
N THR A 487 12.53 1.32 -9.73
CA THR A 487 12.82 2.05 -8.50
C THR A 487 12.43 1.22 -7.29
N PHE A 488 11.19 0.71 -7.23
CA PHE A 488 10.74 -0.16 -6.15
C PHE A 488 11.54 -1.47 -6.05
N SER A 489 11.94 -2.05 -7.17
CA SER A 489 12.72 -3.29 -7.21
C SER A 489 14.13 -3.10 -6.68
N LEU A 490 14.83 -2.06 -7.11
CA LEU A 490 16.18 -1.72 -6.65
C LEU A 490 16.15 -1.27 -5.17
N PHE A 491 15.16 -0.48 -4.78
CA PHE A 491 14.94 -0.06 -3.40
C PHE A 491 14.72 -1.27 -2.48
N GLY A 492 13.82 -2.19 -2.85
CA GLY A 492 13.55 -3.41 -2.10
C GLY A 492 14.79 -4.29 -1.93
N ALA A 493 15.56 -4.47 -3.01
CA ALA A 493 16.84 -5.19 -2.94
C ALA A 493 17.85 -4.49 -1.99
N GLY A 494 17.99 -3.17 -2.11
CA GLY A 494 18.85 -2.35 -1.26
C GLY A 494 18.48 -2.44 0.21
N VAL A 495 17.19 -2.38 0.54
CA VAL A 495 16.68 -2.55 1.93
C VAL A 495 17.03 -3.92 2.48
N ILE A 496 16.77 -5.01 1.74
CA ILE A 496 17.07 -6.37 2.19
C ILE A 496 18.56 -6.54 2.47
N ILE A 497 19.40 -6.07 1.56
CA ILE A 497 20.85 -6.18 1.68
C ILE A 497 21.34 -5.37 2.88
N THR A 498 20.82 -4.16 3.08
CA THR A 498 21.10 -3.29 4.23
C THR A 498 20.72 -3.97 5.54
N LEU A 499 19.55 -4.58 5.63
CA LEU A 499 19.09 -5.32 6.80
C LEU A 499 20.00 -6.50 7.12
N VAL A 500 20.40 -7.29 6.12
CA VAL A 500 21.35 -8.41 6.34
C VAL A 500 22.71 -7.89 6.79
N GLY A 501 23.20 -6.80 6.22
CA GLY A 501 24.44 -6.14 6.66
C GLY A 501 24.35 -5.67 8.11
N ALA A 502 23.26 -5.02 8.49
CA ALA A 502 22.99 -4.56 9.85
C ALA A 502 22.90 -5.73 10.84
N ILE A 503 22.23 -6.84 10.48
CA ILE A 503 22.17 -8.06 11.31
C ILE A 503 23.59 -8.59 11.61
N ASN A 504 24.48 -8.62 10.60
CA ASN A 504 25.85 -9.08 10.78
C ASN A 504 26.67 -8.15 11.68
N LEU A 505 26.36 -6.86 11.74
CA LEU A 505 27.03 -5.87 12.60
C LEU A 505 26.36 -5.70 13.96
N THR A 506 25.13 -6.16 14.13
CA THR A 506 24.37 -6.06 15.39
C THR A 506 25.14 -6.60 16.61
N PRO A 507 25.97 -7.69 16.54
CA PRO A 507 26.75 -8.14 17.68
C PRO A 507 27.77 -7.11 18.22
N LEU A 508 28.28 -6.21 17.38
CA LEU A 508 29.20 -5.14 17.80
C LEU A 508 28.46 -4.07 18.63
N VAL A 509 27.21 -3.79 18.27
CA VAL A 509 26.36 -2.79 18.95
C VAL A 509 25.67 -3.39 20.18
N ALA A 510 25.47 -4.70 20.20
CA ALA A 510 24.77 -5.40 21.28
C ALA A 510 25.42 -5.22 22.64
N VAL A 511 26.76 -5.27 22.74
CA VAL A 511 27.49 -5.16 24.02
C VAL A 511 27.33 -3.77 24.65
N PRO A 512 27.62 -2.65 23.95
CA PRO A 512 27.48 -1.34 24.57
C PRO A 512 25.99 -1.05 24.89
N LEU A 513 25.07 -1.39 23.99
CA LEU A 513 23.65 -1.04 24.14
C LEU A 513 22.96 -1.86 25.25
N THR A 514 23.18 -3.18 25.32
CA THR A 514 22.66 -4.00 26.42
C THR A 514 23.28 -3.62 27.75
N SER A 515 24.51 -3.05 27.76
CA SER A 515 25.15 -2.52 28.97
C SER A 515 24.43 -1.28 29.52
N VAL A 516 23.79 -0.48 28.68
CA VAL A 516 22.99 0.67 29.08
C VAL A 516 21.60 0.24 29.53
N LEU A 517 20.96 -0.65 28.76
CA LEU A 517 19.58 -1.07 28.97
C LEU A 517 19.34 -1.98 30.20
N GLY A 518 20.33 -2.64 30.72
CA GLY A 518 20.18 -3.76 31.67
C GLY A 518 20.50 -3.51 33.14
N ARG A 519 20.42 -2.29 33.68
CA ARG A 519 20.87 -2.04 35.07
C ARG A 519 19.83 -2.30 36.17
N SER A 520 18.53 -2.11 35.91
CA SER A 520 17.40 -2.57 36.75
C SER A 520 16.10 -2.48 35.98
N PRO A 521 15.02 -3.17 36.38
CA PRO A 521 13.70 -3.06 35.71
C PRO A 521 13.13 -1.64 35.70
N THR A 522 13.14 -0.99 36.83
CA THR A 522 12.74 0.40 36.96
C THR A 522 13.69 1.35 36.26
N ALA A 523 15.02 1.06 36.32
CA ALA A 523 16.04 1.79 35.60
C ALA A 523 15.94 1.62 34.08
N PHE A 524 15.47 0.47 33.58
CA PHE A 524 15.22 0.28 32.14
C PHE A 524 14.08 1.15 31.64
N LEU A 525 12.91 1.11 32.29
CA LEU A 525 11.77 1.96 31.93
C LEU A 525 12.13 3.46 32.07
N ILE A 526 12.79 3.83 33.15
CA ILE A 526 13.25 5.19 33.39
C ILE A 526 14.35 5.57 32.37
N GLY A 527 15.26 4.64 32.04
CA GLY A 527 16.31 4.86 31.03
C GLY A 527 15.73 4.98 29.62
N LEU A 528 14.67 4.23 29.29
CA LEU A 528 13.94 4.34 28.04
C LEU A 528 13.26 5.70 27.95
N ILE A 529 12.55 6.13 28.97
CA ILE A 529 11.95 7.47 29.06
C ILE A 529 13.05 8.54 28.93
N GLY A 530 14.19 8.39 29.61
CA GLY A 530 15.31 9.30 29.49
C GLY A 530 15.94 9.33 28.09
N LEU A 531 15.99 8.19 27.41
CA LEU A 531 16.49 8.12 26.02
C LEU A 531 15.50 8.81 25.06
N VAL A 532 14.21 8.62 25.23
CA VAL A 532 13.15 9.27 24.49
C VAL A 532 13.22 10.79 24.66
N LEU A 533 13.31 11.26 25.89
CA LEU A 533 13.47 12.68 26.18
C LEU A 533 14.79 13.22 25.63
N GLY A 534 15.84 12.42 25.61
CA GLY A 534 17.14 12.77 25.01
C GLY A 534 17.04 12.92 23.49
N VAL A 535 16.32 12.02 22.82
CA VAL A 535 16.05 12.10 21.38
C VAL A 535 15.18 13.32 21.06
N GLY A 536 14.14 13.58 21.87
CA GLY A 536 13.35 14.81 21.76
C GLY A 536 14.18 16.08 21.94
N GLY A 537 15.13 16.07 22.88
CA GLY A 537 16.07 17.16 23.06
C GLY A 537 17.02 17.35 21.87
N ILE A 538 17.48 16.28 21.25
CA ILE A 538 18.30 16.33 20.02
C ILE A 538 17.46 16.85 18.86
N ALA A 539 16.24 16.39 18.70
CA ALA A 539 15.31 16.85 17.65
C ALA A 539 15.04 18.37 17.79
N SER A 540 14.76 18.84 19.01
CA SER A 540 14.61 20.28 19.30
C SER A 540 15.89 21.08 18.99
N LEU A 541 17.06 20.51 19.24
CA LEU A 541 18.34 21.13 18.90
C LEU A 541 18.55 21.20 17.39
N VAL A 542 18.25 20.13 16.69
CA VAL A 542 18.33 20.05 15.22
C VAL A 542 17.35 21.06 14.60
N GLY A 543 16.12 21.14 15.09
CA GLY A 543 15.13 22.13 14.67
C GLY A 543 15.61 23.58 14.89
N ALA A 544 16.22 23.85 16.04
CA ALA A 544 16.79 25.17 16.30
C ALA A 544 17.96 25.53 15.35
N VAL A 545 18.82 24.54 15.03
CA VAL A 545 19.92 24.73 14.07
C VAL A 545 19.37 24.89 12.65
N PHE A 546 18.34 24.13 12.28
CA PHE A 546 17.68 24.20 10.99
C PHE A 546 17.07 25.61 10.78
N ILE A 547 16.26 26.11 11.72
CA ILE A 547 15.68 27.45 11.67
C ILE A 547 16.77 28.54 11.64
N ALA A 548 17.89 28.31 12.33
CA ALA A 548 19.00 29.25 12.28
C ALA A 548 19.68 29.30 10.91
N ALA A 549 19.72 28.18 10.20
CA ALA A 549 20.39 28.03 8.91
C ALA A 549 19.49 28.43 7.72
N THR A 550 18.22 28.02 7.71
CA THR A 550 17.30 28.17 6.58
C THR A 550 16.34 29.35 6.71
N GLY A 551 16.11 29.87 7.90
CA GLY A 551 15.10 30.90 8.19
C GLY A 551 13.92 30.34 8.96
N THR A 552 12.94 31.20 9.23
CA THR A 552 11.65 30.79 9.81
C THR A 552 10.83 30.08 8.73
N PRO A 553 10.34 28.84 8.97
CA PRO A 553 9.41 28.23 8.03
C PRO A 553 8.15 29.08 7.86
N ASP A 554 7.68 29.25 6.64
CA ASP A 554 6.52 30.09 6.31
C ASP A 554 5.26 29.63 7.07
N ALA A 555 5.08 28.34 7.28
CA ALA A 555 4.04 27.77 8.14
C ALA A 555 3.98 28.30 9.59
N VAL A 556 5.06 28.89 10.11
CA VAL A 556 5.08 29.52 11.44
C VAL A 556 4.68 31.00 11.35
N ILE A 557 4.98 31.64 10.23
CA ILE A 557 4.56 33.00 9.93
C ILE A 557 3.04 33.02 9.75
N ASP A 558 2.50 32.09 8.99
CA ASP A 558 1.06 31.95 8.74
C ASP A 558 0.27 31.63 10.00
N ALA A 559 0.74 30.68 10.83
CA ALA A 559 0.06 30.30 12.07
C ALA A 559 0.03 31.40 13.15
N THR A 560 0.96 32.37 13.09
CA THR A 560 1.06 33.42 14.11
C THR A 560 0.62 34.81 13.61
N GLY A 561 0.43 34.99 12.30
CA GLY A 561 0.05 36.25 11.67
C GLY A 561 1.04 37.40 11.94
N THR A 562 2.23 37.08 12.45
CA THR A 562 3.29 38.07 12.78
C THR A 562 4.64 37.48 12.39
N ASP A 563 5.50 38.32 11.84
CA ASP A 563 6.92 38.01 11.58
C ASP A 563 7.63 37.81 12.93
N VAL A 564 7.53 36.58 13.45
CA VAL A 564 8.17 36.22 14.71
C VAL A 564 9.67 36.21 14.49
N SER A 565 10.41 37.03 15.20
CA SER A 565 11.86 37.07 15.05
C SER A 565 12.45 35.67 15.27
N ARG A 566 13.34 35.22 14.36
CA ARG A 566 14.05 33.92 14.43
C ARG A 566 14.54 33.60 15.84
N VAL A 567 14.97 34.61 16.57
CA VAL A 567 15.43 34.49 17.95
C VAL A 567 14.32 34.03 18.90
N ALA A 568 13.07 34.46 18.67
CA ALA A 568 11.92 34.05 19.49
C ALA A 568 11.53 32.57 19.34
N LEU A 569 11.83 31.96 18.19
CA LEU A 569 11.63 30.51 17.93
C LEU A 569 12.84 29.67 18.39
N ILE A 570 14.04 30.15 18.12
CA ILE A 570 15.28 29.44 18.46
C ILE A 570 15.44 29.30 19.99
N ILE A 571 15.15 30.36 20.74
CA ILE A 571 15.33 30.34 22.20
C ILE A 571 14.47 29.30 22.90
N PRO A 572 13.16 29.18 22.67
CA PRO A 572 12.34 28.11 23.25
C PRO A 572 12.81 26.70 22.86
N LEU A 573 13.21 26.49 21.62
CA LEU A 573 13.76 25.21 21.13
C LEU A 573 15.08 24.84 21.83
N LEU A 574 15.98 25.80 22.01
CA LEU A 574 17.23 25.59 22.76
C LEU A 574 16.97 25.34 24.25
N ILE A 575 16.04 26.09 24.83
CA ILE A 575 15.61 25.85 26.24
C ILE A 575 14.95 24.47 26.35
N GLY A 576 14.08 24.09 25.40
CA GLY A 576 13.46 22.78 25.32
C GLY A 576 14.51 21.67 25.20
N ALA A 577 15.48 21.81 24.31
CA ALA A 577 16.60 20.89 24.13
C ALA A 577 17.43 20.75 25.42
N LEU A 578 17.75 21.86 26.07
CA LEU A 578 18.50 21.88 27.32
C LEU A 578 17.70 21.21 28.46
N LEU A 579 16.42 21.58 28.63
CA LEU A 579 15.53 21.01 29.65
C LEU A 579 15.34 19.51 29.44
N LEU A 580 15.00 19.07 28.23
CA LEU A 580 14.85 17.66 27.88
C LEU A 580 16.17 16.91 28.05
N GLY A 581 17.28 17.50 27.66
CA GLY A 581 18.61 16.93 27.83
C GLY A 581 19.00 16.80 29.32
N VAL A 582 18.73 17.80 30.15
CA VAL A 582 18.99 17.75 31.61
C VAL A 582 18.07 16.74 32.29
N ILE A 583 16.77 16.73 31.95
CA ILE A 583 15.82 15.74 32.47
C ILE A 583 16.23 14.34 32.04
N ALA A 584 16.59 14.12 30.80
CA ALA A 584 17.12 12.85 30.28
C ALA A 584 18.36 12.42 31.02
N TYR A 585 19.32 13.33 31.22
CA TYR A 585 20.55 13.07 31.97
C TYR A 585 20.26 12.69 33.41
N VAL A 586 19.40 13.41 34.13
CA VAL A 586 19.00 13.14 35.51
C VAL A 586 18.30 11.79 35.60
N ILE A 587 17.35 11.51 34.67
CA ILE A 587 16.64 10.24 34.59
C ILE A 587 17.60 9.08 34.31
N VAL A 588 18.49 9.20 33.34
CA VAL A 588 19.49 8.17 33.02
C VAL A 588 20.45 7.97 34.19
N ARG A 589 20.88 9.05 34.84
CA ARG A 589 21.78 8.96 36.01
C ARG A 589 21.13 8.29 37.24
N THR A 590 19.86 8.57 37.50
CA THR A 590 19.08 7.89 38.56
C THR A 590 18.79 6.44 38.21
N ALA A 591 18.51 6.14 36.96
CA ALA A 591 18.35 4.81 36.41
C ALA A 591 19.66 3.98 36.52
N VAL A 592 20.77 4.60 36.23
CA VAL A 592 22.13 3.97 36.37
C VAL A 592 22.45 3.66 37.84
N GLY A 593 21.87 4.41 38.78
CA GLY A 593 22.07 4.21 40.23
C GLY A 593 21.21 3.10 40.85
N ALA A 594 20.13 2.68 40.20
CA ALA A 594 19.21 1.66 40.70
C ALA A 594 19.78 0.24 40.54
N ARG A 595 20.11 -0.43 41.67
CA ARG A 595 20.82 -1.73 41.70
C ARG A 595 19.86 -2.87 41.98
N GLY A 596 19.26 -3.50 40.96
CA GLY A 596 18.49 -4.75 41.08
C GLY A 596 19.31 -5.97 40.63
N LEU A 597 19.40 -7.01 41.49
CA LEU A 597 20.20 -8.23 41.22
C LEU A 597 19.72 -8.96 39.94
N SER A 598 18.38 -9.01 39.71
CA SER A 598 17.80 -9.71 38.57
C SER A 598 18.14 -9.03 37.24
N GLY A 599 18.10 -7.69 37.17
CA GLY A 599 18.49 -6.93 36.00
C GLY A 599 20.00 -7.00 35.70
N GLN A 600 20.84 -6.97 36.71
CA GLN A 600 22.30 -7.13 36.55
C GLN A 600 22.68 -8.51 35.98
N LEU A 601 22.01 -9.58 36.43
CA LEU A 601 22.22 -10.93 35.92
C LEU A 601 21.68 -11.08 34.49
N ALA A 602 20.48 -10.53 34.19
CA ALA A 602 19.91 -10.54 32.85
C ALA A 602 20.82 -9.82 31.84
N ARG A 603 21.32 -8.65 32.20
CA ARG A 603 22.31 -7.90 31.43
C ARG A 603 23.60 -8.68 31.19
N ALA A 604 24.18 -9.23 32.24
CA ALA A 604 25.41 -10.01 32.14
C ALA A 604 25.23 -11.21 31.20
N ASN A 605 24.03 -11.83 31.23
CA ASN A 605 23.68 -12.92 30.34
C ASN A 605 23.57 -12.46 28.88
N ALA A 606 22.86 -11.36 28.62
CA ALA A 606 22.73 -10.81 27.29
C ALA A 606 24.05 -10.33 26.69
N ALA A 607 24.93 -9.74 27.52
CA ALA A 607 26.25 -9.27 27.10
C ALA A 607 27.29 -10.39 26.93
N ARG A 608 27.12 -11.54 27.61
CA ARG A 608 28.08 -12.66 27.56
C ARG A 608 28.15 -13.34 26.19
N ASN A 609 27.03 -13.33 25.46
CA ASN A 609 26.98 -13.91 24.12
C ASN A 609 26.29 -12.96 23.11
N PRO A 610 27.04 -11.94 22.62
CA PRO A 610 26.44 -10.88 21.79
C PRO A 610 25.92 -11.38 20.44
N GLN A 611 26.51 -12.41 19.85
CA GLN A 611 26.01 -13.01 18.62
C GLN A 611 24.60 -13.58 18.80
N ARG A 612 24.37 -14.26 19.90
CA ARG A 612 23.06 -14.84 20.21
C ARG A 612 22.01 -13.78 20.49
N THR A 613 22.36 -12.79 21.30
CA THR A 613 21.48 -11.65 21.59
C THR A 613 21.10 -10.93 20.30
N ALA A 614 22.06 -10.70 19.41
CA ALA A 614 21.85 -10.09 18.11
C ALA A 614 20.93 -10.92 17.20
N THR A 615 21.16 -12.23 17.09
CA THR A 615 20.32 -13.10 16.25
C THR A 615 18.91 -13.26 16.78
N THR A 616 18.73 -13.23 18.11
CA THR A 616 17.37 -13.26 18.70
C THR A 616 16.64 -11.93 18.48
N ALA A 617 17.34 -10.81 18.57
CA ALA A 617 16.77 -9.47 18.36
C ALA A 617 16.48 -9.18 16.88
N ALA A 618 17.20 -9.81 15.96
CA ALA A 618 17.14 -9.50 14.53
C ALA A 618 15.75 -9.70 13.92
N ALA A 619 14.99 -10.70 14.36
CA ALA A 619 13.62 -10.91 13.89
C ALA A 619 12.70 -9.72 14.20
N LEU A 620 12.80 -9.18 15.42
CA LEU A 620 12.04 -7.99 15.83
C LEU A 620 12.60 -6.73 15.17
N MET A 621 13.91 -6.63 15.00
CA MET A 621 14.55 -5.54 14.27
C MET A 621 14.00 -5.44 12.84
N ILE A 622 13.97 -6.54 12.10
CA ILE A 622 13.45 -6.56 10.72
C ILE A 622 11.99 -6.12 10.67
N GLY A 623 11.13 -6.75 11.51
CA GLY A 623 9.72 -6.41 11.55
C GLY A 623 9.46 -4.95 11.90
N LEU A 624 10.19 -4.43 12.91
CA LEU A 624 9.99 -3.03 13.33
C LEU A 624 10.65 -2.02 12.38
N THR A 625 11.72 -2.37 11.67
CA THR A 625 12.27 -1.53 10.58
C THR A 625 11.20 -1.27 9.53
N LEU A 626 10.51 -2.33 9.11
CA LEU A 626 9.46 -2.20 8.10
C LEU A 626 8.27 -1.40 8.60
N VAL A 627 7.75 -1.75 9.80
CA VAL A 627 6.64 -1.00 10.41
C VAL A 627 6.99 0.49 10.50
N THR A 628 8.20 0.80 10.94
CA THR A 628 8.68 2.19 11.05
C THR A 628 8.76 2.86 9.68
N ALA A 629 9.30 2.20 8.65
CA ALA A 629 9.41 2.77 7.32
C ALA A 629 8.03 3.10 6.73
N VAL A 630 7.09 2.15 6.80
CA VAL A 630 5.70 2.37 6.32
C VAL A 630 4.98 3.45 7.13
N THR A 631 5.23 3.53 8.44
CA THR A 631 4.66 4.60 9.27
C THR A 631 5.19 5.97 8.90
N VAL A 632 6.48 6.09 8.57
CA VAL A 632 7.07 7.36 8.08
C VAL A 632 6.45 7.75 6.75
N ILE A 633 6.28 6.80 5.82
CA ILE A 633 5.62 7.05 4.53
C ILE A 633 4.18 7.55 4.77
N GLY A 634 3.39 6.81 5.55
CA GLY A 634 1.99 7.17 5.80
C GLY A 634 1.81 8.50 6.54
N ASP A 635 2.70 8.81 7.50
CA ASP A 635 2.68 10.09 8.21
C ASP A 635 3.12 11.24 7.30
N SER A 636 4.05 10.99 6.37
CA SER A 636 4.47 11.97 5.36
C SER A 636 3.34 12.29 4.38
N ILE A 637 2.65 11.28 3.86
CA ILE A 637 1.45 11.47 3.01
C ILE A 637 0.42 12.31 3.77
N LYS A 638 0.08 11.91 5.00
CA LYS A 638 -0.88 12.64 5.83
C LYS A 638 -0.48 14.09 6.06
N THR A 639 0.79 14.34 6.37
CA THR A 639 1.30 15.70 6.62
C THR A 639 1.27 16.52 5.33
N SER A 640 1.63 15.93 4.19
CA SER A 640 1.61 16.60 2.89
C SER A 640 0.19 16.98 2.49
N VAL A 641 -0.77 16.05 2.62
CA VAL A 641 -2.19 16.31 2.36
C VAL A 641 -2.71 17.44 3.24
N SER A 642 -2.48 17.35 4.56
CA SER A 642 -2.95 18.37 5.50
C SER A 642 -2.29 19.74 5.27
N ALA A 643 -1.00 19.75 4.92
CA ALA A 643 -0.28 20.99 4.61
C ALA A 643 -0.79 21.59 3.29
N ALA A 644 -0.94 20.80 2.24
CA ALA A 644 -1.46 21.26 0.95
C ALA A 644 -2.86 21.88 1.10
N LEU A 645 -3.79 21.18 1.75
CA LEU A 645 -5.13 21.69 1.99
C LEU A 645 -5.16 22.97 2.83
N SER A 646 -4.25 23.13 3.78
CA SER A 646 -4.23 24.30 4.66
C SER A 646 -3.53 25.52 4.07
N SER A 647 -2.51 25.30 3.21
CA SER A 647 -1.72 26.40 2.62
C SER A 647 -2.24 26.84 1.26
N SER A 648 -2.79 25.89 0.47
CA SER A 648 -3.13 26.14 -0.92
C SER A 648 -4.55 26.65 -1.13
N ILE A 649 -5.50 26.23 -0.28
CA ILE A 649 -6.88 26.70 -0.37
C ILE A 649 -7.01 27.97 0.47
N THR A 650 -7.24 29.09 -0.18
CA THR A 650 -7.47 30.39 0.46
C THR A 650 -8.96 30.63 0.76
N ALA A 651 -9.86 30.00 -0.01
CA ALA A 651 -11.30 30.05 0.19
C ALA A 651 -11.72 29.59 1.61
N ASP A 652 -12.85 30.09 2.11
CA ASP A 652 -13.37 29.77 3.44
C ASP A 652 -14.03 28.38 3.49
N TRP A 653 -14.69 28.00 2.38
CA TRP A 653 -15.54 26.82 2.27
C TRP A 653 -15.10 25.91 1.15
N LEU A 654 -15.26 24.60 1.39
CA LEU A 654 -15.21 23.55 0.36
C LEU A 654 -16.57 22.88 0.34
N ILE A 655 -17.11 22.76 -0.86
CA ILE A 655 -18.43 22.19 -1.14
C ILE A 655 -18.22 20.97 -2.03
N GLN A 656 -18.70 19.82 -1.61
CA GLN A 656 -18.56 18.55 -2.33
C GLN A 656 -19.76 17.63 -2.04
N ALA A 657 -20.02 16.68 -2.92
CA ALA A 657 -21.01 15.65 -2.69
C ALA A 657 -20.38 14.41 -2.01
N GLY A 658 -21.03 13.93 -0.94
CA GLY A 658 -20.64 12.71 -0.23
C GLY A 658 -19.53 12.89 0.82
N GLN A 659 -19.46 11.95 1.77
CA GLN A 659 -18.48 11.93 2.86
C GLN A 659 -17.12 11.40 2.39
N GLY A 660 -16.22 12.25 1.94
CA GLY A 660 -14.86 11.83 1.65
C GLY A 660 -14.09 12.87 0.85
N GLY A 661 -13.27 13.64 1.52
CA GLY A 661 -12.36 14.55 0.83
C GLY A 661 -11.35 13.78 -0.01
N GLY A 662 -11.32 14.03 -1.31
CA GLY A 662 -10.33 13.45 -2.22
C GLY A 662 -10.82 13.35 -3.66
N PRO A 663 -10.02 12.85 -4.58
CA PRO A 663 -10.33 12.74 -6.01
C PRO A 663 -11.49 11.78 -6.35
N GLN A 664 -12.11 11.15 -5.35
CA GLN A 664 -13.32 10.33 -5.49
C GLN A 664 -14.60 11.10 -5.09
N ALA A 665 -14.60 12.43 -5.18
CA ALA A 665 -15.81 13.21 -4.97
C ALA A 665 -16.85 12.81 -6.03
N ILE A 666 -18.10 12.65 -5.60
CA ILE A 666 -19.22 12.37 -6.48
C ILE A 666 -19.50 13.65 -7.28
N PRO A 667 -19.52 13.62 -8.61
CA PRO A 667 -19.90 14.79 -9.40
C PRO A 667 -21.32 15.24 -9.06
N PHE A 668 -21.56 16.54 -9.10
CA PHE A 668 -22.86 17.12 -8.84
C PHE A 668 -23.14 18.29 -9.79
N SER A 669 -24.41 18.66 -9.91
CA SER A 669 -24.87 19.66 -10.87
C SER A 669 -24.19 21.03 -10.72
N THR A 670 -23.86 21.66 -11.84
CA THR A 670 -23.34 23.05 -11.90
C THR A 670 -24.35 24.09 -11.39
N GLU A 671 -25.64 23.74 -11.23
CA GLU A 671 -26.63 24.60 -10.62
C GLU A 671 -26.31 24.93 -9.16
N VAL A 672 -25.57 24.06 -8.46
CA VAL A 672 -25.11 24.32 -7.09
C VAL A 672 -24.27 25.59 -7.05
N ALA A 673 -23.32 25.74 -7.98
CA ALA A 673 -22.49 26.95 -8.06
C ALA A 673 -23.34 28.20 -8.29
N ALA A 674 -24.28 28.14 -9.26
CA ALA A 674 -25.17 29.27 -9.58
C ALA A 674 -26.08 29.66 -8.40
N ARG A 675 -26.54 28.71 -7.58
CA ARG A 675 -27.34 28.99 -6.38
C ARG A 675 -26.50 29.64 -5.27
N LEU A 676 -25.26 29.18 -5.08
CA LEU A 676 -24.38 29.75 -4.09
C LEU A 676 -23.93 31.17 -4.47
N GLU A 677 -23.65 31.43 -5.74
CA GLU A 677 -23.34 32.76 -6.26
C GLU A 677 -24.50 33.76 -6.13
N ALA A 678 -25.74 33.27 -6.08
CA ALA A 678 -26.92 34.13 -5.90
C ALA A 678 -27.13 34.59 -4.46
N LEU A 679 -26.38 34.07 -3.47
CA LEU A 679 -26.52 34.41 -2.06
C LEU A 679 -25.75 35.70 -1.75
N ASP A 680 -26.37 36.61 -0.99
CA ASP A 680 -25.74 37.85 -0.51
C ASP A 680 -24.59 37.57 0.48
N GLU A 681 -24.54 36.39 1.09
CA GLU A 681 -23.56 35.91 2.04
C GLU A 681 -22.28 35.35 1.40
N VAL A 682 -22.29 35.12 0.08
CA VAL A 682 -21.16 34.55 -0.70
C VAL A 682 -20.59 35.65 -1.58
N GLU A 683 -19.26 35.85 -1.57
CA GLU A 683 -18.57 36.82 -2.40
C GLU A 683 -18.23 36.28 -3.78
N SER A 684 -17.75 35.03 -3.84
CA SER A 684 -17.40 34.34 -5.09
C SER A 684 -17.39 32.83 -4.88
N VAL A 685 -17.59 32.08 -5.98
CA VAL A 685 -17.53 30.62 -6.05
C VAL A 685 -16.55 30.24 -7.16
N LEU A 686 -15.67 29.28 -6.93
CA LEU A 686 -14.82 28.67 -7.95
C LEU A 686 -15.29 27.25 -8.20
N GLN A 687 -15.62 26.96 -9.45
CA GLN A 687 -15.94 25.61 -9.92
C GLN A 687 -14.67 24.86 -10.27
N PHE A 688 -14.61 23.61 -9.84
CA PHE A 688 -13.52 22.71 -10.14
C PHE A 688 -14.04 21.47 -10.85
N ARG A 689 -13.56 21.25 -12.07
CA ARG A 689 -13.89 20.09 -12.89
C ARG A 689 -12.62 19.32 -13.22
N VAL A 690 -12.73 18.03 -13.41
CA VAL A 690 -11.59 17.19 -13.82
C VAL A 690 -11.93 16.54 -15.15
N ALA A 691 -10.99 16.60 -16.07
CA ALA A 691 -11.01 15.92 -17.34
C ALA A 691 -10.06 14.72 -17.30
N PHE A 692 -10.59 13.53 -17.56
CA PHE A 692 -9.83 12.30 -17.76
C PHE A 692 -9.98 11.82 -19.20
N PRO A 693 -8.94 11.22 -19.79
CA PRO A 693 -7.68 11.85 -20.11
C PRO A 693 -7.81 12.66 -21.40
N ALA A 694 -7.22 13.81 -21.43
CA ALA A 694 -6.87 14.44 -22.68
C ALA A 694 -5.49 13.91 -23.09
N ALA A 695 -5.27 13.58 -24.35
CA ALA A 695 -3.97 13.23 -24.86
C ALA A 695 -3.22 14.53 -25.22
N TRP A 696 -2.03 14.69 -24.68
CA TRP A 696 -1.19 15.87 -24.90
C TRP A 696 -0.04 15.48 -25.80
N ALA A 697 0.14 16.15 -26.93
CA ALA A 697 1.26 15.96 -27.83
C ALA A 697 2.25 17.11 -27.67
N THR A 698 3.43 16.80 -27.12
CA THR A 698 4.56 17.72 -27.11
C THR A 698 5.53 17.35 -28.19
N SER A 699 5.91 18.30 -29.05
CA SER A 699 6.92 18.11 -30.10
C SER A 699 8.26 18.67 -29.63
N GLU A 700 9.32 17.87 -29.68
CA GLU A 700 10.70 18.38 -29.54
C GLU A 700 11.04 19.52 -30.52
N SER A 701 10.26 19.70 -31.60
CA SER A 701 10.47 20.73 -32.61
C SER A 701 9.45 21.87 -32.58
N GLY A 702 8.39 21.80 -31.73
CA GLY A 702 7.37 22.86 -31.63
C GLY A 702 6.49 23.03 -32.88
N GLU A 703 6.42 22.06 -33.79
CA GLU A 703 5.80 22.20 -35.13
C GLU A 703 4.65 21.22 -35.42
N LEU A 704 4.09 20.54 -34.41
CA LEU A 704 2.88 19.73 -34.62
C LEU A 704 1.65 20.64 -34.56
N SER A 705 0.97 20.77 -35.69
CA SER A 705 -0.33 21.42 -35.75
C SER A 705 -1.45 20.42 -35.45
N ALA A 706 -2.61 20.92 -35.04
CA ALA A 706 -3.83 20.12 -34.89
C ALA A 706 -4.16 19.24 -36.12
N ALA A 707 -3.79 19.68 -37.33
CA ALA A 707 -3.95 18.91 -38.57
C ALA A 707 -2.99 17.71 -38.66
N ASP A 708 -1.77 17.85 -38.15
CA ASP A 708 -0.79 16.76 -38.08
C ASP A 708 -1.19 15.72 -37.04
N PHE A 709 -1.80 16.15 -35.95
CA PHE A 709 -2.31 15.29 -34.90
C PHE A 709 -3.44 14.36 -35.40
N GLN A 710 -4.32 14.85 -36.26
CA GLN A 710 -5.35 14.04 -36.91
C GLN A 710 -4.79 12.94 -37.83
N GLU A 711 -3.62 13.15 -38.48
CA GLU A 711 -2.95 12.10 -39.27
C GLU A 711 -2.44 10.95 -38.37
N PHE A 712 -2.09 11.26 -37.11
CA PHE A 712 -1.58 10.29 -36.12
C PHE A 712 -2.68 9.74 -35.19
N LEU A 713 -3.89 10.22 -35.30
CA LEU A 713 -5.01 9.82 -34.44
C LEU A 713 -5.16 8.30 -34.29
N PRO A 714 -5.05 7.44 -35.31
CA PRO A 714 -5.14 5.98 -35.11
C PRO A 714 -4.03 5.42 -34.20
N ILE A 715 -2.84 6.02 -34.23
CA ILE A 715 -1.71 5.60 -33.38
C ILE A 715 -1.90 6.10 -31.94
N VAL A 716 -2.41 7.32 -31.80
CA VAL A 716 -2.72 7.91 -30.49
C VAL A 716 -3.82 7.10 -29.80
N LEU A 717 -4.87 6.74 -30.53
CA LEU A 717 -5.95 5.89 -30.05
C LEU A 717 -5.44 4.49 -29.65
N GLN A 718 -4.49 3.95 -30.41
CA GLN A 718 -3.85 2.69 -30.03
C GLN A 718 -3.02 2.84 -28.74
N LEU A 719 -2.32 3.96 -28.58
CA LEU A 719 -1.60 4.26 -27.33
C LEU A 719 -2.54 4.39 -26.13
N ILE A 720 -3.64 5.11 -26.30
CA ILE A 720 -4.65 5.28 -25.25
C ILE A 720 -5.30 3.95 -24.86
N ASN A 721 -5.69 3.15 -25.85
CA ASN A 721 -6.40 1.89 -25.62
C ASN A 721 -5.50 0.73 -25.17
N ASP A 722 -4.23 0.71 -25.58
CA ASP A 722 -3.32 -0.42 -25.36
C ASP A 722 -2.16 -0.13 -24.39
N ASP A 723 -2.10 1.04 -23.74
CA ASP A 723 -0.98 1.44 -22.86
C ASP A 723 -0.72 0.41 -21.75
N ALA A 724 -1.75 -0.25 -21.24
CA ALA A 724 -1.63 -1.33 -20.25
C ALA A 724 -1.08 -2.65 -20.82
N ASN A 725 -1.17 -2.87 -22.13
CA ASN A 725 -0.83 -4.13 -22.80
C ASN A 725 0.42 -4.04 -23.68
N LEU A 726 0.87 -2.85 -24.05
CA LEU A 726 2.06 -2.65 -24.85
C LEU A 726 3.33 -2.93 -24.05
N THR A 727 4.24 -3.67 -24.63
CA THR A 727 5.57 -3.79 -24.05
C THR A 727 6.33 -2.47 -24.16
N PRO A 728 7.30 -2.18 -23.26
CA PRO A 728 8.12 -0.97 -23.33
C PRO A 728 8.83 -0.78 -24.69
N GLU A 729 9.11 -1.89 -25.41
CA GLU A 729 9.70 -1.86 -26.75
C GLU A 729 8.66 -1.43 -27.81
N GLU A 730 7.43 -1.89 -27.72
CA GLU A 730 6.31 -1.50 -28.60
C GLU A 730 5.92 -0.05 -28.38
N LEU A 731 5.81 0.37 -27.13
CA LEU A 731 5.58 1.77 -26.76
C LEU A 731 6.67 2.70 -27.30
N PHE A 732 7.94 2.30 -27.18
CA PHE A 732 9.08 3.05 -27.72
C PHE A 732 9.06 3.10 -29.24
N GLU A 733 8.71 2.00 -29.94
CA GLU A 733 8.59 1.98 -31.40
C GLU A 733 7.45 2.88 -31.88
N LEU A 734 6.29 2.88 -31.16
CA LEU A 734 5.17 3.75 -31.47
C LEU A 734 5.52 5.24 -31.24
N ARG A 735 6.11 5.59 -30.11
CA ARG A 735 6.61 6.95 -29.82
C ARG A 735 7.65 7.41 -30.85
N GLN A 736 8.53 6.51 -31.29
CA GLN A 736 9.51 6.83 -32.34
C GLN A 736 8.85 7.04 -33.72
N GLN A 737 7.74 6.37 -34.03
CA GLN A 737 6.98 6.59 -35.27
C GLN A 737 6.27 7.93 -35.24
N LEU A 738 5.78 8.35 -34.12
CA LEU A 738 5.13 9.65 -33.92
C LEU A 738 6.12 10.82 -33.95
N GLY A 739 7.39 10.58 -33.58
CA GLY A 739 8.40 11.63 -33.46
C GLY A 739 8.08 12.67 -32.39
N THR A 740 7.14 12.37 -31.47
CA THR A 740 6.64 13.23 -30.41
C THR A 740 6.48 12.41 -29.13
N ASP A 741 6.58 13.06 -27.99
CA ASP A 741 6.15 12.50 -26.72
C ASP A 741 4.66 12.78 -26.53
N ILE A 742 3.85 11.73 -26.42
CA ILE A 742 2.43 11.81 -26.09
C ILE A 742 2.28 11.38 -24.64
N ASP A 743 1.71 12.27 -23.85
CA ASP A 743 1.40 12.05 -22.45
C ASP A 743 -0.12 11.99 -22.30
N ILE A 744 -0.62 10.98 -21.60
CA ILE A 744 -2.03 10.77 -21.34
C ILE A 744 -2.20 10.99 -19.85
N ASN A 745 -2.57 12.20 -19.46
CA ASN A 745 -2.77 12.56 -18.08
C ASN A 745 -4.02 13.44 -17.92
N ASP A 746 -4.59 13.39 -16.72
CA ASP A 746 -5.71 14.22 -16.32
C ASP A 746 -5.37 15.72 -16.31
N ALA A 747 -6.37 16.53 -16.55
CA ALA A 747 -6.32 17.97 -16.39
C ALA A 747 -7.48 18.44 -15.51
N ALA A 748 -7.20 19.39 -14.64
CA ALA A 748 -8.23 20.13 -13.93
C ALA A 748 -8.70 21.32 -14.78
N ALA A 749 -9.96 21.69 -14.64
CA ALA A 749 -10.51 22.89 -15.27
C ALA A 749 -11.08 23.82 -14.20
N VAL A 750 -10.66 25.07 -14.24
CA VAL A 750 -11.11 26.12 -13.34
C VAL A 750 -11.18 27.47 -14.07
N ASP A 751 -11.99 28.39 -13.57
CA ASP A 751 -11.95 29.76 -14.06
C ASP A 751 -10.65 30.46 -13.64
N PHE A 752 -9.80 30.79 -14.61
CA PHE A 752 -8.52 31.47 -14.35
C PHE A 752 -8.68 32.89 -13.78
N ALA A 753 -9.83 33.50 -13.95
CA ALA A 753 -10.09 34.86 -13.45
C ALA A 753 -10.23 34.87 -11.92
N THR A 754 -10.78 33.81 -11.34
CA THR A 754 -11.06 33.71 -9.89
C THR A 754 -10.11 32.74 -9.17
N LEU A 755 -9.32 31.95 -9.90
CA LEU A 755 -8.44 30.91 -9.33
C LEU A 755 -7.58 31.42 -8.16
N GLU A 756 -6.80 32.51 -8.35
CA GLU A 756 -5.85 32.99 -7.35
C GLU A 756 -6.53 33.55 -6.08
N GLU A 757 -7.82 33.88 -6.12
CA GLU A 757 -8.59 34.28 -4.93
C GLU A 757 -8.96 33.08 -4.06
N HIS A 758 -9.24 31.94 -4.67
CA HIS A 758 -9.73 30.74 -4.02
C HIS A 758 -8.63 29.71 -3.70
N ILE A 759 -7.65 29.58 -4.58
CA ILE A 759 -6.55 28.61 -4.50
C ILE A 759 -5.26 29.35 -4.83
N ASP A 760 -4.25 29.21 -3.99
CA ASP A 760 -2.91 29.69 -4.27
C ASP A 760 -2.14 28.62 -5.05
N PRO A 761 -1.87 28.81 -6.36
CA PRO A 761 -1.14 27.83 -7.16
C PRO A 761 0.35 27.78 -6.82
N ASP A 762 0.88 28.76 -6.09
CA ASP A 762 2.32 28.96 -5.84
C ASP A 762 3.12 29.00 -7.15
N PHE A 763 2.80 29.98 -8.01
CA PHE A 763 3.42 30.12 -9.32
C PHE A 763 4.94 30.33 -9.22
N ILE A 764 5.70 29.43 -9.83
CA ILE A 764 7.15 29.56 -10.02
C ILE A 764 7.43 30.57 -11.13
N GLU A 765 6.69 30.48 -12.23
CA GLU A 765 6.77 31.39 -13.36
C GLU A 765 5.37 31.54 -14.02
N ILE A 766 4.99 32.77 -14.35
CA ILE A 766 3.71 33.07 -15.02
C ILE A 766 3.84 34.27 -15.93
N ASP A 767 3.32 34.17 -17.16
CA ASP A 767 3.11 35.31 -18.06
C ASP A 767 1.62 35.59 -18.19
N ARG A 768 1.16 36.60 -17.42
CA ARG A 768 -0.27 36.98 -17.39
C ARG A 768 -0.77 37.54 -18.72
N SER A 769 0.09 37.85 -19.68
CA SER A 769 -0.32 38.27 -21.03
C SER A 769 -0.75 37.11 -21.93
N LEU A 770 -0.42 35.87 -21.55
CA LEU A 770 -0.79 34.63 -22.24
C LEU A 770 -2.06 34.00 -21.67
N VAL A 771 -2.56 34.47 -20.55
CA VAL A 771 -3.77 33.94 -19.90
C VAL A 771 -5.00 34.22 -20.78
N GLY A 772 -5.72 33.16 -21.13
CA GLY A 772 -6.91 33.18 -21.96
C GLY A 772 -7.48 31.78 -22.14
N PRO A 773 -8.54 31.59 -22.93
CA PRO A 773 -9.19 30.28 -23.05
C PRO A 773 -8.27 29.14 -23.45
N ASN A 774 -7.30 29.39 -24.34
CA ASN A 774 -6.32 28.39 -24.80
C ASN A 774 -5.05 28.36 -23.93
N ALA A 775 -5.07 28.95 -22.76
CA ALA A 775 -3.95 28.90 -21.82
C ALA A 775 -3.98 27.63 -20.97
N VAL A 776 -2.81 27.17 -20.59
CA VAL A 776 -2.65 26.02 -19.69
C VAL A 776 -1.63 26.36 -18.62
N TYR A 777 -1.88 25.90 -17.40
CA TYR A 777 -0.88 25.92 -16.33
C TYR A 777 -0.37 24.50 -16.07
N PHE A 778 0.95 24.36 -15.92
CA PHE A 778 1.59 23.08 -15.63
C PHE A 778 2.18 23.06 -14.22
N GLU A 779 2.06 21.92 -13.56
CA GLU A 779 2.86 21.63 -12.38
C GLU A 779 4.35 21.51 -12.80
N GLN A 780 5.29 21.91 -11.92
CA GLN A 780 6.71 21.97 -12.23
C GLN A 780 7.27 20.64 -12.77
N GLY A 781 7.00 19.52 -12.08
CA GLY A 781 7.47 18.19 -12.50
C GLY A 781 6.92 17.80 -13.84
N ALA A 782 5.64 18.04 -14.08
CA ALA A 782 4.98 17.76 -15.36
C ALA A 782 5.55 18.63 -16.49
N ALA A 783 5.86 19.90 -16.24
CA ALA A 783 6.51 20.77 -17.21
C ALA A 783 7.95 20.33 -17.53
N GLU A 784 8.73 19.93 -16.50
CA GLU A 784 10.10 19.44 -16.66
C GLU A 784 10.12 18.12 -17.45
N ASP A 785 9.21 17.19 -17.17
CA ASP A 785 9.09 15.90 -17.86
C ASP A 785 8.68 16.08 -19.33
N ALA A 786 7.79 17.05 -19.60
CA ALA A 786 7.37 17.40 -20.96
C ALA A 786 8.38 18.30 -21.70
N GLY A 787 9.37 18.88 -21.01
CA GLY A 787 10.35 19.82 -21.56
C GLY A 787 9.76 21.14 -21.98
N LEU A 788 8.70 21.61 -21.32
CA LEU A 788 7.97 22.84 -21.65
C LEU A 788 8.39 24.00 -20.74
N GLU A 789 8.47 25.21 -21.34
CA GLU A 789 8.71 26.47 -20.64
C GLU A 789 7.52 27.44 -20.86
N VAL A 790 7.39 28.46 -20.02
CA VAL A 790 6.34 29.48 -20.19
C VAL A 790 6.48 30.18 -21.55
N GLY A 791 5.40 30.18 -22.33
CA GLY A 791 5.34 30.71 -23.67
C GLY A 791 5.41 29.68 -24.80
N ASP A 792 5.71 28.42 -24.48
CA ASP A 792 5.70 27.35 -25.45
C ASP A 792 4.25 27.00 -25.84
N THR A 793 4.08 26.50 -27.06
CA THR A 793 2.80 26.03 -27.59
C THR A 793 2.87 24.54 -27.90
N PHE A 794 1.80 23.84 -27.65
CA PHE A 794 1.66 22.42 -27.97
C PHE A 794 0.22 22.12 -28.34
N SER A 795 -0.02 20.97 -29.00
CA SER A 795 -1.36 20.54 -29.39
C SER A 795 -1.94 19.55 -28.40
N ALA A 796 -3.21 19.75 -28.01
CA ALA A 796 -3.97 18.83 -27.17
C ALA A 796 -5.13 18.20 -27.99
N LEU A 797 -5.38 16.91 -27.77
CA LEU A 797 -6.53 16.19 -28.31
C LEU A 797 -7.55 16.00 -27.19
N PHE A 798 -8.75 16.45 -27.41
CA PHE A 798 -9.86 16.34 -26.45
C PHE A 798 -10.72 15.11 -26.71
N ILE A 799 -11.64 14.84 -25.79
CA ILE A 799 -12.53 13.67 -25.81
C ILE A 799 -13.48 13.64 -27.04
N ASP A 800 -13.83 14.80 -27.58
CA ASP A 800 -14.62 14.98 -28.81
C ASP A 800 -13.79 14.76 -30.10
N LEU A 801 -12.54 14.30 -29.96
CA LEU A 801 -11.56 14.10 -31.04
C LEU A 801 -11.19 15.39 -31.81
N GLN A 802 -11.44 16.55 -31.20
CA GLN A 802 -10.92 17.81 -31.71
C GLN A 802 -9.59 18.14 -31.08
N SER A 803 -8.71 18.75 -31.85
CA SER A 803 -7.38 19.13 -31.37
C SER A 803 -7.24 20.65 -31.38
N GLU A 804 -6.72 21.20 -30.26
CA GLU A 804 -6.48 22.62 -30.10
C GLU A 804 -5.00 22.90 -29.80
N ASP A 805 -4.54 24.05 -30.26
CA ASP A 805 -3.19 24.55 -29.92
C ASP A 805 -3.28 25.35 -28.63
N LEU A 806 -2.59 24.87 -27.59
CA LEU A 806 -2.57 25.49 -26.27
C LEU A 806 -1.23 26.17 -26.02
N VAL A 807 -1.22 27.16 -25.14
CA VAL A 807 -0.01 27.89 -24.73
C VAL A 807 0.23 27.73 -23.23
N VAL A 808 1.46 27.44 -22.85
CA VAL A 808 1.87 27.37 -21.44
C VAL A 808 1.93 28.80 -20.89
N ALA A 809 0.93 29.20 -20.11
CA ALA A 809 0.86 30.54 -19.51
C ALA A 809 1.53 30.62 -18.14
N GLY A 810 1.68 29.50 -17.42
CA GLY A 810 2.31 29.47 -16.11
C GLY A 810 2.77 28.08 -15.68
N ILE A 811 3.76 28.05 -14.79
CA ILE A 811 4.27 26.85 -14.12
C ILE A 811 4.13 27.07 -12.61
N TYR A 812 3.52 26.09 -11.91
CA TYR A 812 3.20 26.15 -10.49
C TYR A 812 3.75 24.94 -9.72
N ASP A 813 3.87 25.08 -8.37
CA ASP A 813 4.42 24.03 -7.48
C ASP A 813 3.31 23.19 -6.81
N ASN A 814 2.09 23.69 -6.74
CA ASN A 814 1.00 23.09 -5.96
C ASN A 814 0.18 22.04 -6.74
N GLY A 815 0.83 20.96 -7.17
CA GLY A 815 0.15 19.83 -7.89
C GLY A 815 -0.82 19.02 -7.05
N PHE A 816 -0.83 19.14 -5.71
CA PHE A 816 -1.73 18.32 -4.88
C PHE A 816 -3.21 18.71 -5.04
N VAL A 817 -3.53 20.00 -5.15
CA VAL A 817 -4.92 20.49 -5.29
C VAL A 817 -5.31 20.59 -6.76
N LEU A 818 -4.41 21.11 -7.58
CA LEU A 818 -4.69 21.44 -8.99
C LEU A 818 -4.34 20.30 -9.96
N GLY A 819 -3.68 19.24 -9.51
CA GLY A 819 -3.20 18.17 -10.38
C GLY A 819 -1.91 18.54 -11.12
N ASN A 820 -1.67 17.87 -12.23
CA ASN A 820 -0.47 18.10 -13.05
C ASN A 820 -0.64 19.22 -14.08
N ARG A 821 -1.89 19.49 -14.48
CA ARG A 821 -2.25 20.46 -15.52
C ARG A 821 -3.58 21.13 -15.18
N VAL A 822 -3.70 22.39 -15.53
CA VAL A 822 -4.94 23.16 -15.33
C VAL A 822 -5.27 23.90 -16.63
N ILE A 823 -6.48 23.71 -17.12
CA ILE A 823 -7.04 24.42 -18.27
C ILE A 823 -8.12 25.40 -17.82
N ASP A 824 -8.45 26.35 -18.69
CA ASP A 824 -9.57 27.25 -18.42
C ASP A 824 -10.92 26.54 -18.53
N LEU A 825 -11.87 26.93 -17.69
CA LEU A 825 -13.21 26.34 -17.66
C LEU A 825 -13.97 26.60 -18.98
N GLU A 826 -13.67 27.69 -19.71
CA GLU A 826 -14.27 27.98 -21.01
C GLU A 826 -13.85 26.94 -22.06
N LEU A 827 -12.57 26.58 -22.10
CA LEU A 827 -12.04 25.51 -22.96
C LEU A 827 -12.65 24.15 -22.61
N TRP A 828 -12.78 23.86 -21.32
CA TRP A 828 -13.40 22.62 -20.87
C TRP A 828 -14.85 22.50 -21.34
N ASN A 829 -15.65 23.56 -21.20
CA ASN A 829 -17.04 23.60 -21.63
C ASN A 829 -17.24 23.43 -23.15
N GLU A 830 -16.20 23.72 -23.96
CA GLU A 830 -16.24 23.54 -25.40
C GLU A 830 -16.10 22.06 -25.82
N HIS A 831 -15.26 21.30 -25.08
CA HIS A 831 -14.87 19.95 -25.48
C HIS A 831 -15.48 18.83 -24.64
N PHE A 832 -16.04 19.11 -23.47
CA PHE A 832 -16.59 18.10 -22.56
C PHE A 832 -18.11 18.26 -22.39
N PRO A 833 -18.89 17.18 -22.61
CA PRO A 833 -20.35 17.28 -22.63
C PRO A 833 -21.01 17.35 -21.26
N ALA A 834 -20.30 16.99 -20.17
CA ALA A 834 -20.91 16.85 -18.86
C ALA A 834 -20.87 18.15 -18.05
N ASP A 835 -22.04 18.70 -17.73
CA ASP A 835 -22.24 19.86 -16.85
C ASP A 835 -22.23 19.45 -15.36
N SER A 836 -21.12 18.93 -14.88
CA SER A 836 -20.98 18.54 -13.47
C SER A 836 -19.68 19.03 -12.84
N ASP A 837 -19.78 19.50 -11.61
CA ASP A 837 -18.65 19.91 -10.81
C ASP A 837 -18.23 18.78 -9.87
N GLN A 838 -16.93 18.63 -9.60
CA GLN A 838 -16.43 17.66 -8.62
C GLN A 838 -16.35 18.24 -7.22
N PHE A 839 -15.91 19.48 -7.12
CA PHE A 839 -16.01 20.26 -5.90
C PHE A 839 -16.05 21.75 -6.23
N LEU A 840 -16.56 22.54 -5.29
CA LEU A 840 -16.54 23.99 -5.36
C LEU A 840 -15.76 24.53 -4.16
N THR A 841 -15.24 25.73 -4.34
CA THR A 841 -14.81 26.53 -3.20
C THR A 841 -15.57 27.85 -3.18
N ALA A 842 -15.88 28.35 -1.97
CA ALA A 842 -16.61 29.58 -1.82
C ALA A 842 -15.93 30.51 -0.80
N ILE A 843 -16.01 31.82 -1.05
CA ILE A 843 -15.52 32.87 -0.17
C ILE A 843 -16.71 33.59 0.46
N THR A 844 -16.68 33.80 1.76
CA THR A 844 -17.71 34.52 2.52
C THR A 844 -17.67 36.00 2.19
N ALA A 845 -18.84 36.61 1.94
CA ALA A 845 -18.96 38.04 1.70
C ALA A 845 -18.43 38.87 2.87
N SER A 846 -17.73 39.96 2.53
CA SER A 846 -17.05 40.80 3.51
C SER A 846 -17.99 41.34 4.60
N GLY A 847 -17.75 40.95 5.86
CA GLY A 847 -18.50 41.34 7.05
C GLY A 847 -19.62 40.44 7.48
N VAL A 848 -19.84 39.32 6.79
CA VAL A 848 -20.79 38.24 7.16
C VAL A 848 -20.07 37.27 8.11
N PRO A 849 -20.68 36.86 9.25
CA PRO A 849 -20.14 35.80 10.08
C PRO A 849 -20.14 34.44 9.34
N GLN A 850 -19.10 33.64 9.52
CA GLN A 850 -19.01 32.32 8.85
C GLN A 850 -20.18 31.40 9.20
N GLU A 851 -20.72 31.48 10.43
CA GLU A 851 -21.87 30.67 10.85
C GLU A 851 -23.17 31.06 10.09
N ASP A 852 -23.35 32.35 9.78
CA ASP A 852 -24.49 32.83 9.02
C ASP A 852 -24.36 32.46 7.52
N ALA A 853 -23.15 32.56 6.96
CA ALA A 853 -22.87 32.14 5.59
C ALA A 853 -23.07 30.63 5.41
N ARG A 854 -22.59 29.83 6.33
CA ARG A 854 -22.83 28.38 6.33
C ARG A 854 -24.32 28.04 6.32
N ALA A 855 -25.07 28.64 7.25
CA ALA A 855 -26.50 28.39 7.36
C ALA A 855 -27.28 28.82 6.09
N ALA A 856 -26.86 29.91 5.43
CA ALA A 856 -27.45 30.34 4.18
C ALA A 856 -27.15 29.36 3.02
N MET A 857 -25.90 28.91 2.93
CA MET A 857 -25.49 27.91 1.90
C MET A 857 -26.18 26.56 2.11
N GLU A 858 -26.18 26.04 3.35
CA GLU A 858 -26.87 24.78 3.69
C GLU A 858 -28.37 24.90 3.38
N ALA A 859 -29.03 26.00 3.74
CA ALA A 859 -30.45 26.19 3.47
C ALA A 859 -30.77 26.35 1.97
N ALA A 860 -29.83 26.86 1.16
CA ALA A 860 -29.99 26.95 -0.30
C ALA A 860 -29.86 25.61 -1.01
N LEU A 861 -29.23 24.62 -0.38
CA LEU A 861 -28.93 23.31 -0.94
C LEU A 861 -29.79 22.20 -0.33
N GLU A 862 -30.34 22.38 0.88
CA GLU A 862 -31.00 21.33 1.68
C GLU A 862 -32.14 20.61 0.93
N ASP A 863 -32.95 21.35 0.18
CA ASP A 863 -34.13 20.78 -0.49
C ASP A 863 -33.78 20.04 -1.79
N ASP A 864 -32.83 20.59 -2.60
CA ASP A 864 -32.56 20.09 -3.96
C ASP A 864 -31.23 19.35 -4.10
N PHE A 865 -30.27 19.59 -3.19
CA PHE A 865 -28.93 18.99 -3.25
C PHE A 865 -28.51 18.46 -1.86
N PRO A 866 -29.27 17.55 -1.25
CA PRO A 866 -29.01 17.09 0.13
C PRO A 866 -27.69 16.33 0.31
N VAL A 867 -27.07 15.89 -0.81
CA VAL A 867 -25.78 15.18 -0.80
C VAL A 867 -24.61 16.13 -0.72
N VAL A 868 -24.84 17.41 -1.06
CA VAL A 868 -23.77 18.40 -1.13
C VAL A 868 -23.51 18.96 0.27
N GLU A 869 -22.33 18.70 0.78
CA GLU A 869 -21.88 19.14 2.11
C GLU A 869 -21.06 20.41 2.01
N VAL A 870 -21.38 21.38 2.86
CA VAL A 870 -20.61 22.61 3.02
C VAL A 870 -19.65 22.43 4.21
N SER A 871 -18.35 22.35 3.91
CA SER A 871 -17.32 22.08 4.90
C SER A 871 -16.31 23.22 4.99
N THR A 872 -15.82 23.50 6.19
CA THR A 872 -14.64 24.36 6.37
C THR A 872 -13.39 23.61 5.94
N ARG A 873 -12.31 24.33 5.62
CA ARG A 873 -10.98 23.74 5.36
C ARG A 873 -10.54 22.73 6.44
N ALA A 874 -10.81 23.06 7.69
CA ALA A 874 -10.42 22.21 8.82
C ALA A 874 -11.23 20.90 8.87
N GLU A 875 -12.54 20.96 8.64
CA GLU A 875 -13.43 19.79 8.59
C GLU A 875 -13.07 18.88 7.43
N PHE A 876 -12.79 19.46 6.25
CA PHE A 876 -12.36 18.73 5.08
C PHE A 876 -11.01 18.03 5.30
N ALA A 877 -10.02 18.74 5.86
CA ALA A 877 -8.73 18.14 6.21
C ALA A 877 -8.88 17.00 7.22
N GLU A 878 -9.78 17.12 8.23
CA GLU A 878 -10.05 16.07 9.19
C GLU A 878 -10.75 14.84 8.55
N ALA A 879 -11.63 15.06 7.57
CA ALA A 879 -12.29 14.00 6.80
C ALA A 879 -11.26 13.24 5.95
N SER A 880 -10.42 13.95 5.21
CA SER A 880 -9.32 13.38 4.43
C SER A 880 -8.33 12.59 5.31
N GLU A 881 -7.97 13.13 6.48
CA GLU A 881 -7.14 12.41 7.45
C GLU A 881 -7.80 11.12 7.95
N ARG A 882 -9.10 11.10 8.15
CA ARG A 882 -9.83 9.89 8.56
C ARG A 882 -9.77 8.81 7.49
N GLN A 883 -9.96 9.16 6.22
CA GLN A 883 -9.88 8.23 5.09
C GLN A 883 -8.47 7.65 4.93
N ILE A 884 -7.42 8.49 4.97
CA ILE A 884 -6.02 8.04 4.94
C ILE A 884 -5.73 7.09 6.13
N ASN A 885 -6.18 7.44 7.33
CA ASN A 885 -5.99 6.60 8.52
C ASN A 885 -6.70 5.24 8.37
N GLN A 886 -7.84 5.16 7.72
CA GLN A 886 -8.56 3.92 7.44
C GLN A 886 -7.78 3.03 6.46
N THR A 887 -7.26 3.61 5.37
CA THR A 887 -6.38 2.91 4.43
C THR A 887 -5.10 2.40 5.13
N LEU A 888 -4.45 3.26 5.91
CA LEU A 888 -3.27 2.88 6.70
C LEU A 888 -3.57 1.82 7.77
N ALA A 889 -4.80 1.78 8.33
CA ALA A 889 -5.19 0.75 9.29
C ALA A 889 -5.13 -0.66 8.66
N THR A 890 -5.54 -0.80 7.40
CA THR A 890 -5.43 -2.06 6.65
C THR A 890 -3.97 -2.53 6.55
N VAL A 891 -3.07 -1.62 6.15
CA VAL A 891 -1.63 -1.90 6.09
C VAL A 891 -1.08 -2.24 7.48
N ASN A 892 -1.52 -1.55 8.53
CA ASN A 892 -1.10 -1.82 9.91
C ASN A 892 -1.55 -3.19 10.43
N VAL A 893 -2.69 -3.72 10.01
CA VAL A 893 -3.14 -5.09 10.33
C VAL A 893 -2.15 -6.12 9.74
N LEU A 894 -1.74 -5.93 8.47
CA LEU A 894 -0.75 -6.79 7.81
C LEU A 894 0.63 -6.71 8.49
N LEU A 895 1.05 -5.49 8.86
CA LEU A 895 2.29 -5.26 9.61
C LEU A 895 2.23 -5.90 11.01
N GLY A 896 1.09 -5.88 11.67
CA GLY A 896 0.85 -6.56 12.93
C GLY A 896 1.15 -8.05 12.88
N LEU A 897 0.84 -8.70 11.76
CA LEU A 897 1.16 -10.12 11.54
C LEU A 897 2.67 -10.37 11.55
N SER A 898 3.49 -9.49 10.95
CA SER A 898 4.94 -9.59 10.99
C SER A 898 5.49 -9.42 12.42
N GLY A 899 4.87 -8.54 13.21
CA GLY A 899 5.16 -8.37 14.64
C GLY A 899 4.90 -9.64 15.47
N VAL A 900 3.82 -10.36 15.17
CA VAL A 900 3.52 -11.66 15.80
C VAL A 900 4.59 -12.70 15.45
N VAL A 901 5.04 -12.77 14.18
CA VAL A 901 6.13 -13.66 13.75
C VAL A 901 7.40 -13.36 14.55
N ALA A 902 7.75 -12.08 14.70
CA ALA A 902 8.91 -11.64 15.46
C ALA A 902 8.80 -12.02 16.94
N ALA A 903 7.64 -11.84 17.56
CA ALA A 903 7.36 -12.23 18.95
C ALA A 903 7.57 -13.74 19.17
N LEU A 904 7.08 -14.55 18.26
CA LEU A 904 7.26 -16.00 18.27
C LEU A 904 8.74 -16.39 18.11
N GLY A 905 9.49 -15.65 17.29
CA GLY A 905 10.93 -15.80 17.16
C GLY A 905 11.66 -15.61 18.49
N ILE A 906 11.32 -14.57 19.22
CA ILE A 906 11.88 -14.29 20.56
C ILE A 906 11.49 -15.40 21.54
N LEU A 907 10.22 -15.84 21.53
CA LEU A 907 9.74 -16.90 22.42
C LEU A 907 10.53 -18.20 22.21
N VAL A 908 10.68 -18.64 20.95
CA VAL A 908 11.42 -19.86 20.61
C VAL A 908 12.88 -19.76 20.99
N ALA A 909 13.53 -18.62 20.69
CA ALA A 909 14.93 -18.40 21.02
C ALA A 909 15.19 -18.37 22.54
N LEU A 910 14.31 -17.73 23.31
CA LEU A 910 14.40 -17.72 24.78
C LEU A 910 14.07 -19.08 25.40
N ALA A 911 13.09 -19.81 24.89
CA ALA A 911 12.78 -21.17 25.35
C ALA A 911 13.99 -22.08 25.16
N LEU A 912 14.60 -22.04 23.99
CA LEU A 912 15.81 -22.82 23.70
C LEU A 912 16.99 -22.39 24.57
N SER A 913 17.13 -21.07 24.84
CA SER A 913 18.10 -20.51 25.77
C SER A 913 17.99 -21.10 27.20
N VAL A 914 16.75 -21.24 27.68
CA VAL A 914 16.49 -21.82 28.99
C VAL A 914 16.94 -23.29 29.03
N PHE A 915 16.67 -24.06 27.99
CA PHE A 915 17.09 -25.46 27.88
C PHE A 915 18.62 -25.62 27.85
N GLU A 916 19.35 -24.75 27.14
CA GLU A 916 20.82 -24.76 27.10
C GLU A 916 21.46 -24.46 28.45
N ARG A 917 20.81 -23.64 29.27
CA ARG A 917 21.34 -23.15 30.54
C ARG A 917 20.72 -23.85 31.75
N THR A 918 20.13 -25.05 31.54
CA THR A 918 19.45 -25.83 32.56
C THR A 918 20.34 -26.04 33.78
N ARG A 919 21.59 -26.43 33.56
CA ARG A 919 22.58 -26.64 34.64
C ARG A 919 22.96 -25.35 35.37
N GLU A 920 23.19 -24.25 34.65
CA GLU A 920 23.45 -22.93 35.25
C GLU A 920 22.27 -22.48 36.12
N ILE A 921 21.05 -22.59 35.59
CA ILE A 921 19.80 -22.23 36.28
C ILE A 921 19.63 -23.14 37.53
N GLY A 922 19.91 -24.43 37.40
CA GLY A 922 19.90 -25.39 38.50
C GLY A 922 20.87 -25.00 39.62
N LEU A 923 22.13 -24.66 39.26
CA LEU A 923 23.15 -24.17 40.20
C LEU A 923 22.71 -22.86 40.89
N PHE A 924 22.18 -21.88 40.15
CA PHE A 924 21.66 -20.64 40.76
C PHE A 924 20.58 -20.93 41.80
N ARG A 925 19.68 -21.87 41.52
CA ARG A 925 18.65 -22.27 42.45
C ARG A 925 19.19 -23.08 43.64
N ALA A 926 20.21 -23.89 43.45
CA ALA A 926 20.86 -24.64 44.51
C ALA A 926 21.57 -23.70 45.53
N VAL A 927 22.13 -22.59 45.02
CA VAL A 927 22.78 -21.55 45.84
C VAL A 927 21.78 -20.62 46.54
N GLY A 928 20.44 -20.80 46.29
CA GLY A 928 19.37 -20.10 47.02
C GLY A 928 18.53 -19.11 46.21
N ALA A 929 18.69 -19.04 44.87
CA ALA A 929 17.82 -18.20 44.03
C ALA A 929 16.36 -18.73 44.07
N THR A 930 15.40 -17.85 44.35
CA THR A 930 14.00 -18.20 44.39
C THR A 930 13.43 -18.43 42.96
N ARG A 931 12.35 -19.20 42.85
CA ARG A 931 11.63 -19.42 41.59
C ARG A 931 11.20 -18.08 40.94
N GLN A 932 10.84 -17.10 41.75
CA GLN A 932 10.43 -15.78 41.29
C GLN A 932 11.60 -14.98 40.73
N GLN A 933 12.76 -15.01 41.39
CA GLN A 933 13.98 -14.37 40.89
C GLN A 933 14.42 -14.96 39.54
N THR A 934 14.40 -16.31 39.41
CA THR A 934 14.73 -17.00 38.16
C THR A 934 13.80 -16.58 37.04
N ARG A 935 12.48 -16.50 37.31
CA ARG A 935 11.49 -16.02 36.31
C ARG A 935 11.74 -14.59 35.87
N TRP A 936 12.06 -13.70 36.80
CA TRP A 936 12.33 -12.31 36.50
C TRP A 936 13.61 -12.11 35.70
N ILE A 937 14.67 -12.89 35.95
CA ILE A 937 15.90 -12.84 35.15
C ILE A 937 15.63 -13.11 33.69
N ILE A 938 14.81 -14.14 33.36
CA ILE A 938 14.51 -14.52 31.98
C ILE A 938 13.56 -13.50 31.35
N ARG A 939 12.58 -13.00 32.08
CA ARG A 939 11.67 -11.94 31.57
C ARG A 939 12.45 -10.68 31.20
N TRP A 940 13.40 -10.28 32.04
CA TRP A 940 14.24 -9.13 31.75
C TRP A 940 15.23 -9.38 30.59
N GLU A 941 15.73 -10.59 30.42
CA GLU A 941 16.49 -10.96 29.24
C GLU A 941 15.65 -10.78 27.97
N GLY A 942 14.38 -11.21 27.98
CA GLY A 942 13.44 -11.01 26.88
C GLY A 942 13.16 -9.52 26.57
N VAL A 943 12.91 -8.71 27.59
CA VAL A 943 12.69 -7.26 27.44
C VAL A 943 13.94 -6.56 26.88
N ILE A 944 15.15 -6.88 27.39
CA ILE A 944 16.40 -6.29 26.90
C ILE A 944 16.64 -6.62 25.43
N VAL A 945 16.41 -7.88 25.04
CA VAL A 945 16.59 -8.34 23.65
C VAL A 945 15.59 -7.67 22.73
N ALA A 946 14.32 -7.58 23.16
CA ALA A 946 13.27 -6.97 22.37
C ALA A 946 13.44 -5.45 22.24
N ALA A 947 13.79 -4.75 23.32
CA ALA A 947 14.09 -3.32 23.28
C ALA A 947 15.31 -3.01 22.38
N PHE A 948 16.32 -3.87 22.43
CA PHE A 948 17.48 -3.78 21.54
C PHE A 948 17.08 -3.95 20.07
N GLY A 949 16.28 -5.00 19.75
CA GLY A 949 15.75 -5.21 18.40
C GLY A 949 14.86 -4.07 17.94
N GLY A 950 13.99 -3.57 18.84
CA GLY A 950 13.11 -2.44 18.59
C GLY A 950 13.86 -1.16 18.27
N LEU A 951 14.84 -0.80 19.10
CA LEU A 951 15.65 0.41 18.90
C LEU A 951 16.44 0.35 17.59
N THR A 952 17.07 -0.77 17.30
CA THR A 952 17.81 -0.93 16.03
C THR A 952 16.87 -0.95 14.84
N GLY A 953 15.64 -1.48 14.99
CA GLY A 953 14.60 -1.46 13.97
C GLY A 953 14.15 -0.05 13.64
N VAL A 954 13.85 0.77 14.64
CA VAL A 954 13.47 2.18 14.43
C VAL A 954 14.63 2.97 13.79
N LEU A 955 15.86 2.78 14.28
CA LEU A 955 17.04 3.47 13.74
C LEU A 955 17.33 3.15 12.26
N LEU A 956 16.95 1.98 11.79
CA LEU A 956 17.07 1.60 10.38
C LEU A 956 15.81 1.99 9.59
N GLY A 957 14.63 1.88 10.21
CA GLY A 957 13.36 2.12 9.54
C GLY A 957 13.13 3.59 9.18
N VAL A 958 13.53 4.52 10.05
CA VAL A 958 13.38 5.96 9.77
C VAL A 958 14.16 6.39 8.50
N PRO A 959 15.46 6.13 8.34
CA PRO A 959 16.14 6.48 7.11
C PRO A 959 15.56 5.80 5.86
N ILE A 960 15.13 4.54 5.99
CA ILE A 960 14.52 3.80 4.87
C ILE A 960 13.17 4.44 4.49
N GLY A 961 12.35 4.80 5.48
CA GLY A 961 11.08 5.49 5.25
C GLY A 961 11.28 6.85 4.57
N VAL A 962 12.21 7.67 5.10
CA VAL A 962 12.56 8.98 4.51
C VAL A 962 13.08 8.86 3.07
N LEU A 963 13.89 7.83 2.81
CA LEU A 963 14.38 7.55 1.45
C LEU A 963 13.25 7.08 0.51
N ALA A 964 12.30 6.32 1.03
CA ALA A 964 11.15 5.89 0.24
C ALA A 964 10.24 7.08 -0.12
N THR A 965 9.98 7.96 0.85
CA THR A 965 9.14 9.17 0.62
C THR A 965 9.76 10.11 -0.42
N SER A 966 11.10 10.25 -0.45
CA SER A 966 11.78 11.11 -1.42
C SER A 966 11.73 10.61 -2.87
N LYS A 967 11.16 9.45 -3.12
CA LYS A 967 10.96 8.86 -4.47
C LYS A 967 9.48 8.65 -4.81
N LEU A 968 8.59 9.07 -3.95
CA LEU A 968 7.19 9.21 -4.30
C LEU A 968 6.99 10.50 -5.10
N PRO A 969 6.03 10.54 -6.02
CA PRO A 969 5.69 11.75 -6.75
C PRO A 969 5.41 12.93 -5.81
N GLU A 970 5.81 14.14 -6.18
CA GLU A 970 5.69 15.35 -5.34
C GLU A 970 4.24 15.68 -5.03
N PHE A 971 3.32 15.37 -5.94
CA PHE A 971 1.88 15.51 -5.70
C PHE A 971 1.35 14.58 -4.58
N LEU A 972 2.03 13.47 -4.25
CA LEU A 972 1.66 12.61 -3.11
C LEU A 972 2.38 12.98 -1.83
N VAL A 973 3.64 13.40 -1.91
CA VAL A 973 4.48 13.70 -0.74
C VAL A 973 5.42 14.86 -1.03
N ASN A 974 5.02 16.06 -0.66
CA ASN A 974 5.86 17.25 -0.70
C ASN A 974 6.62 17.51 0.64
N GLN A 975 6.15 16.92 1.76
CA GLN A 975 6.76 17.10 3.08
C GLN A 975 7.05 15.74 3.75
N THR A 976 8.31 15.53 4.15
CA THR A 976 8.69 14.33 4.90
C THR A 976 8.45 14.52 6.40
N SER A 977 7.59 13.69 6.98
CA SER A 977 7.28 13.68 8.41
C SER A 977 7.82 12.44 9.13
N VAL A 978 8.32 12.61 10.35
CA VAL A 978 8.78 11.52 11.21
C VAL A 978 7.98 11.52 12.51
N PRO A 979 7.01 10.61 12.69
CA PRO A 979 6.10 10.61 13.83
C PRO A 979 6.78 10.09 15.11
N ILE A 980 7.56 10.92 15.76
CA ILE A 980 8.32 10.57 16.98
C ILE A 980 7.45 9.92 18.06
N PRO A 981 6.23 10.41 18.39
CA PRO A 981 5.38 9.76 19.39
C PRO A 981 5.03 8.31 19.06
N THR A 982 4.70 8.04 17.80
CA THR A 982 4.37 6.70 17.30
C THR A 982 5.58 5.77 17.35
N LEU A 983 6.77 6.27 16.98
CA LEU A 983 8.02 5.50 17.06
C LEU A 983 8.37 5.13 18.50
N VAL A 984 8.12 6.02 19.43
CA VAL A 984 8.26 5.74 20.87
C VAL A 984 7.27 4.68 21.33
N ALA A 985 6.02 4.77 20.89
CA ALA A 985 5.00 3.75 21.19
C ALA A 985 5.43 2.37 20.65
N TYR A 986 6.03 2.29 19.47
CA TYR A 986 6.56 1.04 18.92
C TYR A 986 7.71 0.47 19.74
N LEU A 987 8.59 1.31 20.27
CA LEU A 987 9.67 0.87 21.14
C LEU A 987 9.15 0.33 22.49
N LEU A 988 8.12 0.97 23.06
CA LEU A 988 7.43 0.47 24.23
C LEU A 988 6.70 -0.84 23.94
N PHE A 989 5.97 -0.91 22.83
CA PHE A 989 5.29 -2.12 22.37
C PHE A 989 6.28 -3.29 22.18
N ALA A 990 7.43 -3.07 21.53
CA ALA A 990 8.49 -4.07 21.40
C ALA A 990 8.92 -4.62 22.76
N SER A 991 9.10 -3.74 23.75
CA SER A 991 9.47 -4.13 25.12
C SER A 991 8.41 -4.99 25.79
N VAL A 992 7.13 -4.65 25.59
CA VAL A 992 5.98 -5.42 26.08
C VAL A 992 5.89 -6.78 25.40
N VAL A 993 6.10 -6.84 24.08
CA VAL A 993 6.15 -8.08 23.30
C VAL A 993 7.27 -9.00 23.84
N GLY A 994 8.46 -8.45 24.13
CA GLY A 994 9.56 -9.19 24.75
C GLY A 994 9.23 -9.76 26.12
N LEU A 995 8.48 -9.00 26.92
CA LEU A 995 8.00 -9.46 28.23
C LEU A 995 7.03 -10.64 28.08
N PHE A 996 6.05 -10.55 27.19
CA PHE A 996 5.09 -11.62 26.93
C PHE A 996 5.75 -12.87 26.33
N ALA A 997 6.61 -12.71 25.35
CA ALA A 997 7.35 -13.81 24.74
C ALA A 997 8.22 -14.58 25.77
N ALA A 998 8.70 -13.88 26.79
CA ALA A 998 9.49 -14.49 27.87
C ALA A 998 8.65 -15.19 28.95
N VAL A 999 7.32 -15.07 28.97
CA VAL A 999 6.47 -15.65 30.05
C VAL A 999 6.60 -17.18 30.12
N PHE A 1000 6.42 -17.85 28.97
CA PHE A 1000 6.50 -19.32 28.91
C PHE A 1000 7.91 -19.85 29.24
N PRO A 1001 9.00 -19.34 28.66
CA PRO A 1001 10.36 -19.75 29.05
C PRO A 1001 10.69 -19.51 30.52
N ALA A 1002 10.23 -18.36 31.05
CA ALA A 1002 10.45 -18.03 32.47
C ALA A 1002 9.68 -18.96 33.43
N TRP A 1003 8.46 -19.33 33.04
CA TRP A 1003 7.66 -20.27 33.82
C TRP A 1003 8.29 -21.66 33.87
N THR A 1004 8.79 -22.17 32.72
CA THR A 1004 9.47 -23.45 32.58
C THR A 1004 10.74 -23.49 33.42
N ALA A 1005 11.57 -22.45 33.32
CA ALA A 1005 12.79 -22.32 34.14
C ALA A 1005 12.50 -22.28 35.67
N GLY A 1006 11.46 -21.60 36.06
CA GLY A 1006 11.05 -21.51 37.46
C GLY A 1006 10.55 -22.84 38.06
N ARG A 1007 10.08 -23.78 37.22
CA ARG A 1007 9.55 -25.10 37.63
C ARG A 1007 10.56 -26.24 37.52
N MET A 1008 11.72 -25.98 36.97
CA MET A 1008 12.79 -26.97 36.77
C MET A 1008 13.18 -27.65 38.08
N ASN A 1009 13.39 -29.00 38.07
CA ASN A 1009 13.88 -29.74 39.21
C ASN A 1009 15.39 -29.49 39.39
N VAL A 1010 15.80 -28.98 40.57
CA VAL A 1010 17.20 -28.59 40.81
C VAL A 1010 18.14 -29.80 40.76
N LEU A 1011 17.72 -30.96 41.34
CA LEU A 1011 18.52 -32.17 41.35
C LEU A 1011 18.74 -32.73 39.93
N GLU A 1012 17.67 -32.77 39.18
CA GLU A 1012 17.66 -33.25 37.78
C GLU A 1012 18.49 -32.30 36.87
N ALA A 1013 18.32 -30.99 37.07
CA ALA A 1013 19.07 -29.97 36.31
C ALA A 1013 20.57 -30.00 36.54
N ILE A 1014 21.06 -30.41 37.71
CA ILE A 1014 22.48 -30.52 38.03
C ILE A 1014 23.03 -31.86 37.55
N SER A 1015 22.24 -32.94 37.58
CA SER A 1015 22.63 -34.29 37.19
C SER A 1015 22.56 -34.54 35.67
N THR A 1016 21.95 -33.67 34.88
CA THR A 1016 21.98 -33.74 33.40
C THR A 1016 23.36 -33.38 32.88
N ASP A 1017 24.06 -34.38 32.31
CA ASP A 1017 25.35 -34.23 31.64
C ASP A 1017 25.28 -33.53 30.29
#